data_a33124aa96a992e51c905216e49c586f
#
_entry.id   a33124aa96a992e51c905216e49c586f
#
_cell.length_a   1.000
_cell.length_b   1.000
_cell.length_c   1.000
_cell.angle_alpha   90.00
_cell.angle_beta   90.00
_cell.angle_gamma   90.00
#
_symmetry.space_group_name_H-M   'P 1'
#
loop_
_entity.id
_entity.type
_entity.pdbx_description
1 polymer ?
#
loop_
_entity_poly.entity_id
_entity_poly.type
_entity_poly.pdbx_seq_one_letter_code
_entity_poly.pdbx_strand_id
1 'polypeptide(L)'
;MPRLYPLVRTRNIGIIAHIDAGKTTVTERILFYTKKIYKLGEVHEGAATMDWMPQEQERGITITAAATTCFWDEHRINIIDTPGHVDFTMEVERSLRVLDGAVVVFDGVAGVEPQSETVWRQADRYRVPRICFINKLDRTGADFWRCVGMIEDRLGANAVPIQLPIGSEDKFVGVIDLIRMQAILYRDDLGAEIELADVPAAYLDEARKHRERLVEAVAEMDDELMHKYLEGTELTEEELVRGLRLGTLQYRIVPVLTGSALKNKGIQPMLDAVVAYLPSPLDVPPVIGEQPLTHAEVLRTVDDGQPFSALAFKIAADPFVGKLAFFRVYSGTLKAGSYVLNSSKGKKERIGRILQMHANHREEIEEVYAGDIAAAVGLKETFTGDTLTDPDHPVILESMTFPEPVIEVKIEPKTQADQDKLTVALQRLAEEDPTFRVKTDPETAETLIAGMGELHLDVLVDRMVRELKVAANIGKPQVSYRETVRRAAEGNGRFVRQTGGKGQYGHVVLRLEPAEKGSGYEFIDKVIGGTIPREYMRAIDHGIHEALDTGIYAGYPMVDVKVTVFDGSYHEVDSSEMAFKIAASMAVKLAVEKADPVILEPLMRVEVTMPEQFMGDVIGDLNSRRGQIDGMESRGTTQVVKAFVPLAEMFGYATDLRSETQGRASYSMELSHYAEVPGSIAAELVQKSRV
;
A
#
# COMPACT_ATOMS: atom_id res chain seq x y z
N MET A 1 -0.95 -29.51 -19.46
CA MET A 1 -2.41 -29.69 -19.71
C MET A 1 -2.97 -28.39 -20.24
N PRO A 2 -4.06 -28.37 -21.01
CA PRO A 2 -4.68 -27.09 -21.36
C PRO A 2 -5.22 -26.42 -20.08
N ARG A 3 -5.21 -25.11 -20.07
CA ARG A 3 -5.77 -24.25 -18.99
C ARG A 3 -7.20 -24.68 -18.63
N LEU A 4 -7.50 -24.86 -17.35
CA LEU A 4 -8.83 -25.28 -16.88
C LEU A 4 -9.88 -24.16 -17.03
N TYR A 5 -9.46 -22.92 -16.78
CA TYR A 5 -10.30 -21.72 -16.88
C TYR A 5 -9.71 -20.76 -17.89
N PRO A 6 -10.45 -20.34 -18.93
CA PRO A 6 -9.98 -19.37 -19.90
C PRO A 6 -9.76 -18.01 -19.21
N LEU A 7 -8.83 -17.20 -19.75
CA LEU A 7 -8.48 -15.88 -19.21
C LEU A 7 -9.70 -14.96 -19.02
N VAL A 8 -10.65 -14.99 -19.96
CA VAL A 8 -11.89 -14.22 -19.89
C VAL A 8 -12.71 -14.55 -18.65
N ARG A 9 -12.61 -15.77 -18.13
CA ARG A 9 -13.30 -16.25 -16.92
C ARG A 9 -12.42 -16.22 -15.67
N THR A 10 -11.34 -15.48 -15.70
CA THR A 10 -10.46 -15.26 -14.53
C THR A 10 -10.66 -13.85 -14.00
N ARG A 11 -10.68 -13.68 -12.68
CA ARG A 11 -10.71 -12.40 -11.97
C ARG A 11 -9.63 -12.39 -10.91
N ASN A 12 -8.76 -11.40 -10.92
CA ASN A 12 -7.77 -11.17 -9.88
C ASN A 12 -8.18 -9.92 -9.13
N ILE A 13 -8.76 -10.08 -7.95
CA ILE A 13 -9.38 -9.00 -7.21
C ILE A 13 -8.75 -8.80 -5.84
N GLY A 14 -8.74 -7.55 -5.38
CA GLY A 14 -8.45 -7.18 -4.00
C GLY A 14 -9.71 -6.84 -3.23
N ILE A 15 -9.77 -7.22 -1.97
CA ILE A 15 -10.75 -6.70 -1.03
C ILE A 15 -10.08 -5.60 -0.23
N ILE A 16 -10.55 -4.37 -0.38
CA ILE A 16 -9.95 -3.16 0.18
C ILE A 16 -10.95 -2.50 1.14
N ALA A 17 -10.50 -2.09 2.30
CA ALA A 17 -11.35 -1.43 3.28
C ALA A 17 -10.52 -0.69 4.32
N HIS A 18 -11.12 0.27 5.01
CA HIS A 18 -10.57 0.77 6.26
C HIS A 18 -10.72 -0.25 7.39
N ILE A 19 -10.09 0.03 8.53
CA ILE A 19 -10.19 -0.80 9.73
C ILE A 19 -11.68 -0.92 10.14
N ASP A 20 -12.07 -2.11 10.56
CA ASP A 20 -13.44 -2.41 11.02
C ASP A 20 -14.57 -2.25 9.98
N ALA A 21 -14.32 -1.94 8.71
CA ALA A 21 -15.39 -1.93 7.68
C ALA A 21 -16.03 -3.30 7.45
N GLY A 22 -15.39 -4.36 7.94
CA GLY A 22 -15.86 -5.74 7.79
C GLY A 22 -15.26 -6.48 6.62
N LYS A 23 -14.06 -6.08 6.18
CA LYS A 23 -13.29 -6.70 5.10
C LYS A 23 -13.17 -8.22 5.26
N THR A 24 -12.57 -8.67 6.37
CA THR A 24 -12.39 -10.10 6.67
C THR A 24 -13.71 -10.85 6.73
N THR A 25 -14.76 -10.23 7.28
CA THR A 25 -16.12 -10.81 7.28
C THR A 25 -16.64 -10.99 5.86
N VAL A 26 -16.47 -10.01 4.97
CA VAL A 26 -16.85 -10.12 3.56
C VAL A 26 -16.09 -11.27 2.89
N THR A 27 -14.78 -11.36 3.09
CA THR A 27 -13.93 -12.43 2.53
C THR A 27 -14.37 -13.81 3.04
N GLU A 28 -14.64 -13.97 4.34
CA GLU A 28 -15.16 -15.23 4.91
C GLU A 28 -16.51 -15.63 4.31
N ARG A 29 -17.42 -14.67 4.07
CA ARG A 29 -18.71 -14.95 3.41
C ARG A 29 -18.54 -15.35 1.93
N ILE A 30 -17.60 -14.71 1.22
CA ILE A 30 -17.24 -15.14 -0.14
C ILE A 30 -16.77 -16.60 -0.13
N LEU A 31 -15.84 -16.96 0.76
CA LEU A 31 -15.33 -18.33 0.86
C LEU A 31 -16.42 -19.35 1.22
N PHE A 32 -17.36 -18.95 2.06
CA PHE A 32 -18.51 -19.79 2.44
C PHE A 32 -19.43 -20.05 1.25
N TYR A 33 -19.90 -19.01 0.55
CA TYR A 33 -20.81 -19.16 -0.59
C TYR A 33 -20.16 -19.86 -1.79
N THR A 34 -18.85 -19.69 -1.96
CA THR A 34 -18.08 -20.43 -2.97
C THR A 34 -17.68 -21.84 -2.54
N LYS A 35 -18.17 -22.31 -1.38
CA LYS A 35 -17.96 -23.67 -0.82
C LYS A 35 -16.48 -24.01 -0.58
N LYS A 36 -15.65 -23.01 -0.33
CA LYS A 36 -14.24 -23.22 0.05
C LYS A 36 -14.08 -23.50 1.55
N ILE A 37 -15.01 -22.99 2.35
CA ILE A 37 -15.13 -23.31 3.78
C ILE A 37 -16.56 -23.81 4.06
N TYR A 38 -16.67 -24.72 5.02
CA TYR A 38 -17.95 -25.33 5.40
C TYR A 38 -18.59 -24.69 6.63
N LYS A 39 -17.80 -23.95 7.42
CA LYS A 39 -18.24 -23.26 8.63
C LYS A 39 -17.76 -21.81 8.57
N LEU A 40 -18.66 -20.89 8.89
CA LEU A 40 -18.33 -19.47 9.02
C LEU A 40 -17.39 -19.24 10.21
N GLY A 41 -16.26 -18.59 9.97
CA GLY A 41 -15.36 -18.09 11.00
C GLY A 41 -15.76 -16.66 11.36
N GLU A 42 -15.96 -16.38 12.65
CA GLU A 42 -16.21 -15.02 13.11
C GLU A 42 -14.89 -14.36 13.53
N VAL A 43 -14.66 -13.14 13.04
CA VAL A 43 -13.42 -12.38 13.30
C VAL A 43 -13.23 -12.13 14.81
N HIS A 44 -14.32 -11.80 15.51
CA HIS A 44 -14.27 -11.53 16.96
C HIS A 44 -13.96 -12.77 17.82
N GLU A 45 -14.13 -13.96 17.25
CA GLU A 45 -13.79 -15.23 17.90
C GLU A 45 -12.41 -15.74 17.50
N GLY A 46 -11.68 -14.99 16.65
CA GLY A 46 -10.37 -15.40 16.12
C GLY A 46 -10.45 -16.65 15.21
N ALA A 47 -11.61 -16.92 14.63
CA ALA A 47 -11.88 -18.11 13.84
C ALA A 47 -11.87 -17.87 12.33
N ALA A 48 -11.54 -16.65 11.88
CA ALA A 48 -11.46 -16.29 10.47
C ALA A 48 -10.34 -17.05 9.75
N THR A 49 -10.66 -17.64 8.61
CA THR A 49 -9.74 -18.52 7.86
C THR A 49 -8.58 -17.75 7.21
N MET A 50 -8.83 -16.48 6.83
CA MET A 50 -7.82 -15.64 6.18
C MET A 50 -6.86 -15.01 7.19
N ASP A 51 -7.28 -14.77 8.42
CA ASP A 51 -6.45 -14.25 9.50
C ASP A 51 -5.74 -15.45 10.18
N TRP A 52 -4.66 -15.91 9.56
CA TRP A 52 -3.95 -17.13 9.98
C TRP A 52 -2.89 -16.89 11.06
N MET A 53 -2.45 -15.64 11.23
CA MET A 53 -1.47 -15.29 12.25
C MET A 53 -2.14 -15.14 13.62
N PRO A 54 -1.50 -15.64 14.71
CA PRO A 54 -2.04 -15.45 16.07
C PRO A 54 -2.30 -13.97 16.40
N GLN A 55 -1.45 -13.06 15.90
CA GLN A 55 -1.58 -11.62 16.13
C GLN A 55 -2.80 -11.03 15.40
N GLU A 56 -3.14 -11.52 14.20
CA GLU A 56 -4.35 -11.14 13.46
C GLU A 56 -5.59 -11.56 14.25
N GLN A 57 -5.60 -12.80 14.72
CA GLN A 57 -6.70 -13.38 15.49
C GLN A 57 -6.90 -12.69 16.85
N GLU A 58 -5.81 -12.43 17.58
CA GLU A 58 -5.85 -11.76 18.89
C GLU A 58 -6.29 -10.30 18.79
N ARG A 59 -5.89 -9.60 17.71
CA ARG A 59 -6.16 -8.17 17.51
C ARG A 59 -7.42 -7.91 16.67
N GLY A 60 -7.93 -8.92 15.96
CA GLY A 60 -9.07 -8.80 15.05
C GLY A 60 -8.80 -7.95 13.82
N ILE A 61 -7.53 -7.84 13.38
CA ILE A 61 -7.11 -7.04 12.22
C ILE A 61 -6.26 -7.89 11.29
N THR A 62 -6.43 -7.72 9.98
CA THR A 62 -5.53 -8.31 8.98
C THR A 62 -4.21 -7.52 8.95
N ILE A 63 -3.11 -8.21 9.10
CA ILE A 63 -1.75 -7.65 9.13
C ILE A 63 -1.05 -7.90 7.80
N THR A 64 -1.14 -9.14 7.30
CA THR A 64 -0.49 -9.55 6.05
C THR A 64 -1.51 -9.85 4.97
N ALA A 65 -1.23 -9.43 3.74
CA ALA A 65 -2.08 -9.80 2.61
C ALA A 65 -2.09 -11.33 2.42
N ALA A 66 -3.28 -11.91 2.34
CA ALA A 66 -3.49 -13.33 2.09
C ALA A 66 -4.10 -13.55 0.71
N ALA A 67 -3.59 -14.53 -0.03
CA ALA A 67 -4.10 -14.88 -1.36
C ALA A 67 -4.89 -16.19 -1.29
N THR A 68 -6.07 -16.21 -1.91
CA THR A 68 -6.91 -17.40 -2.01
C THR A 68 -7.59 -17.48 -3.37
N THR A 69 -7.99 -18.68 -3.78
CA THR A 69 -8.72 -18.89 -5.02
C THR A 69 -10.08 -19.52 -4.73
N CYS A 70 -11.12 -18.95 -5.28
CA CYS A 70 -12.48 -19.51 -5.24
C CYS A 70 -13.12 -19.53 -6.64
N PHE A 71 -14.34 -20.08 -6.72
CA PHE A 71 -15.04 -20.25 -7.99
C PHE A 71 -16.49 -19.79 -7.83
N TRP A 72 -16.95 -18.99 -8.80
CA TRP A 72 -18.30 -18.48 -8.84
C TRP A 72 -18.76 -18.36 -10.29
N ASP A 73 -19.95 -18.81 -10.59
CA ASP A 73 -20.54 -18.73 -11.94
C ASP A 73 -19.54 -19.09 -13.06
N GLU A 74 -18.95 -20.27 -12.98
CA GLU A 74 -17.92 -20.78 -13.90
C GLU A 74 -16.65 -19.88 -14.06
N HIS A 75 -16.50 -18.91 -13.17
CA HIS A 75 -15.30 -18.05 -13.11
C HIS A 75 -14.37 -18.48 -11.99
N ARG A 76 -13.08 -18.34 -12.26
CA ARG A 76 -12.03 -18.45 -11.25
C ARG A 76 -11.75 -17.06 -10.68
N ILE A 77 -11.90 -16.89 -9.39
CA ILE A 77 -11.65 -15.64 -8.69
C ILE A 77 -10.46 -15.84 -7.75
N ASN A 78 -9.35 -15.16 -8.04
CA ASN A 78 -8.23 -15.05 -7.14
C ASN A 78 -8.45 -13.79 -6.29
N ILE A 79 -8.49 -13.96 -4.98
CA ILE A 79 -8.73 -12.89 -4.02
C ILE A 79 -7.44 -12.63 -3.27
N ILE A 80 -7.03 -11.37 -3.20
CA ILE A 80 -5.99 -10.89 -2.29
C ILE A 80 -6.69 -10.06 -1.22
N ASP A 81 -6.70 -10.57 0.01
CA ASP A 81 -7.19 -9.85 1.17
C ASP A 81 -6.10 -8.92 1.67
N THR A 82 -6.35 -7.60 1.66
CA THR A 82 -5.34 -6.59 1.99
C THR A 82 -5.51 -6.09 3.43
N PRO A 83 -4.44 -5.71 4.15
CA PRO A 83 -4.58 -5.04 5.45
C PRO A 83 -5.38 -3.74 5.34
N GLY A 84 -6.08 -3.40 6.42
CA GLY A 84 -6.81 -2.13 6.51
C GLY A 84 -6.07 -1.04 7.31
N HIS A 85 -4.96 -1.37 7.97
CA HIS A 85 -4.24 -0.45 8.86
C HIS A 85 -3.13 0.31 8.11
N VAL A 86 -2.97 1.59 8.43
CA VAL A 86 -1.98 2.47 7.77
C VAL A 86 -0.54 2.03 7.93
N ASP A 87 -0.19 1.38 9.04
CA ASP A 87 1.16 0.84 9.27
C ASP A 87 1.53 -0.27 8.27
N PHE A 88 0.53 -0.86 7.61
CA PHE A 88 0.67 -1.90 6.60
C PHE A 88 0.32 -1.44 5.18
N THR A 89 0.39 -0.13 4.92
CA THR A 89 0.06 0.47 3.62
C THR A 89 0.85 -0.17 2.47
N MET A 90 2.06 -0.62 2.75
CA MET A 90 2.89 -1.32 1.76
C MET A 90 2.34 -2.68 1.33
N GLU A 91 1.72 -3.42 2.25
CA GLU A 91 1.01 -4.66 1.91
C GLU A 91 -0.14 -4.37 0.92
N VAL A 92 -0.83 -3.24 1.12
CA VAL A 92 -1.88 -2.77 0.21
C VAL A 92 -1.30 -2.40 -1.14
N GLU A 93 -0.22 -1.60 -1.18
CA GLU A 93 0.38 -1.10 -2.42
C GLU A 93 0.93 -2.23 -3.30
N ARG A 94 1.67 -3.19 -2.70
CA ARG A 94 2.16 -4.34 -3.48
C ARG A 94 1.04 -5.28 -3.93
N SER A 95 -0.06 -5.35 -3.19
CA SER A 95 -1.25 -6.10 -3.61
C SER A 95 -1.93 -5.41 -4.79
N LEU A 96 -2.17 -4.09 -4.71
CA LEU A 96 -2.76 -3.29 -5.79
C LEU A 96 -1.99 -3.39 -7.11
N ARG A 97 -0.68 -3.54 -7.04
CA ARG A 97 0.17 -3.67 -8.25
C ARG A 97 -0.10 -4.94 -9.05
N VAL A 98 -0.61 -5.98 -8.42
CA VAL A 98 -0.83 -7.29 -9.04
C VAL A 98 -2.31 -7.63 -9.24
N LEU A 99 -3.21 -6.74 -8.85
CA LEU A 99 -4.65 -6.89 -9.03
C LEU A 99 -5.11 -6.34 -10.37
N ASP A 100 -6.17 -6.95 -10.91
CA ASP A 100 -6.88 -6.44 -12.09
C ASP A 100 -8.04 -5.56 -11.68
N GLY A 101 -8.70 -5.86 -10.56
CA GLY A 101 -9.84 -5.10 -10.05
C GLY A 101 -9.93 -5.16 -8.53
N ALA A 102 -10.82 -4.37 -7.93
CA ALA A 102 -11.00 -4.32 -6.49
C ALA A 102 -12.48 -4.21 -6.07
N VAL A 103 -12.77 -4.77 -4.90
CA VAL A 103 -13.99 -4.51 -4.13
C VAL A 103 -13.62 -3.62 -2.96
N VAL A 104 -14.16 -2.41 -2.92
CA VAL A 104 -13.94 -1.46 -1.84
C VAL A 104 -15.11 -1.56 -0.87
N VAL A 105 -14.84 -1.97 0.37
CA VAL A 105 -15.85 -2.14 1.41
C VAL A 105 -15.89 -0.90 2.30
N PHE A 106 -17.04 -0.26 2.37
CA PHE A 106 -17.31 0.87 3.25
C PHE A 106 -18.22 0.46 4.41
N ASP A 107 -18.02 1.06 5.56
CA ASP A 107 -18.94 0.94 6.70
C ASP A 107 -20.15 1.87 6.50
N GLY A 108 -21.36 1.34 6.52
CA GLY A 108 -22.59 2.11 6.37
C GLY A 108 -22.78 3.19 7.46
N VAL A 109 -22.12 3.02 8.62
CA VAL A 109 -22.16 4.00 9.73
C VAL A 109 -21.03 5.02 9.62
N ALA A 110 -19.81 4.62 9.35
CA ALA A 110 -18.65 5.51 9.26
C ALA A 110 -18.53 6.21 7.89
N GLY A 111 -18.91 5.52 6.80
CA GLY A 111 -18.77 6.03 5.43
C GLY A 111 -17.32 6.00 4.94
N VAL A 112 -16.88 7.09 4.31
CA VAL A 112 -15.50 7.24 3.84
C VAL A 112 -14.63 7.78 4.96
N GLU A 113 -13.61 7.02 5.34
CA GLU A 113 -12.60 7.40 6.33
C GLU A 113 -11.28 7.78 5.64
N PRO A 114 -10.32 8.43 6.32
CA PRO A 114 -9.03 8.83 5.73
C PRO A 114 -8.23 7.67 5.16
N GLN A 115 -8.30 6.51 5.81
CA GLN A 115 -7.68 5.29 5.31
C GLN A 115 -8.29 4.86 3.97
N SER A 116 -9.63 5.01 3.83
CA SER A 116 -10.31 4.75 2.57
C SER A 116 -9.80 5.68 1.46
N GLU A 117 -9.59 6.98 1.77
CA GLU A 117 -9.03 7.96 0.82
C GLU A 117 -7.60 7.60 0.39
N THR A 118 -6.77 7.16 1.34
CA THR A 118 -5.38 6.79 1.05
C THR A 118 -5.32 5.58 0.11
N VAL A 119 -6.06 4.51 0.44
CA VAL A 119 -6.10 3.31 -0.40
C VAL A 119 -6.77 3.59 -1.75
N TRP A 120 -7.78 4.47 -1.78
CA TRP A 120 -8.41 4.90 -3.02
C TRP A 120 -7.43 5.59 -3.95
N ARG A 121 -6.65 6.55 -3.44
CA ARG A 121 -5.58 7.24 -4.21
C ARG A 121 -4.51 6.28 -4.72
N GLN A 122 -4.14 5.28 -3.92
CA GLN A 122 -3.22 4.23 -4.37
C GLN A 122 -3.83 3.41 -5.52
N ALA A 123 -5.11 3.02 -5.41
CA ALA A 123 -5.82 2.31 -6.47
C ALA A 123 -5.94 3.16 -7.76
N ASP A 124 -6.10 4.49 -7.64
CA ASP A 124 -6.07 5.41 -8.79
C ASP A 124 -4.70 5.44 -9.46
N ARG A 125 -3.62 5.49 -8.66
CA ARG A 125 -2.24 5.47 -9.16
C ARG A 125 -1.96 4.23 -10.02
N TYR A 126 -2.45 3.07 -9.57
CA TYR A 126 -2.28 1.80 -10.30
C TYR A 126 -3.41 1.53 -11.31
N ARG A 127 -4.33 2.46 -11.48
CA ARG A 127 -5.48 2.32 -12.39
C ARG A 127 -6.22 1.00 -12.20
N VAL A 128 -6.64 0.73 -10.97
CA VAL A 128 -7.39 -0.48 -10.60
C VAL A 128 -8.89 -0.19 -10.67
N PRO A 129 -9.64 -0.77 -11.64
CA PRO A 129 -11.10 -0.68 -11.69
C PRO A 129 -11.71 -1.26 -10.42
N ARG A 130 -12.81 -0.65 -9.95
CA ARG A 130 -13.38 -1.04 -8.66
C ARG A 130 -14.88 -0.95 -8.61
N ILE A 131 -15.46 -1.76 -7.73
CA ILE A 131 -16.85 -1.67 -7.28
C ILE A 131 -16.86 -1.36 -5.79
N CYS A 132 -17.88 -0.66 -5.31
CA CYS A 132 -18.07 -0.34 -3.90
C CYS A 132 -19.14 -1.24 -3.27
N PHE A 133 -18.88 -1.71 -2.05
CA PHE A 133 -19.84 -2.45 -1.25
C PHE A 133 -20.06 -1.74 0.09
N ILE A 134 -21.23 -1.13 0.27
CA ILE A 134 -21.60 -0.47 1.53
C ILE A 134 -22.14 -1.54 2.46
N ASN A 135 -21.29 -1.89 3.45
CA ASN A 135 -21.51 -2.95 4.42
C ASN A 135 -22.17 -2.45 5.70
N LYS A 136 -22.59 -3.34 6.56
CA LYS A 136 -23.13 -3.07 7.91
C LYS A 136 -24.41 -2.24 7.92
N LEU A 137 -25.26 -2.37 6.92
CA LEU A 137 -26.55 -1.66 6.89
C LEU A 137 -27.55 -2.14 7.96
N ASP A 138 -27.22 -3.21 8.68
CA ASP A 138 -27.93 -3.71 9.84
C ASP A 138 -27.60 -2.95 11.14
N ARG A 139 -26.56 -2.08 11.14
CA ARG A 139 -26.16 -1.32 12.34
C ARG A 139 -26.97 -0.04 12.50
N THR A 140 -27.21 0.32 13.76
CA THR A 140 -27.83 1.60 14.13
C THR A 140 -27.00 2.79 13.63
N GLY A 141 -27.65 3.73 12.95
CA GLY A 141 -27.00 4.88 12.32
C GLY A 141 -26.42 4.64 10.94
N ALA A 142 -26.62 3.46 10.36
CA ALA A 142 -26.21 3.18 8.98
C ALA A 142 -27.08 3.99 7.98
N ASP A 143 -26.43 4.69 7.07
CA ASP A 143 -27.07 5.52 6.06
C ASP A 143 -26.39 5.33 4.69
N PHE A 144 -27.10 4.66 3.79
CA PHE A 144 -26.62 4.33 2.45
C PHE A 144 -26.35 5.59 1.62
N TRP A 145 -27.29 6.55 1.61
CA TRP A 145 -27.17 7.74 0.77
C TRP A 145 -26.07 8.69 1.24
N ARG A 146 -25.88 8.80 2.55
CA ARG A 146 -24.74 9.54 3.10
C ARG A 146 -23.41 8.92 2.64
N CYS A 147 -23.30 7.59 2.65
CA CYS A 147 -22.08 6.93 2.19
C CYS A 147 -21.84 7.15 0.70
N VAL A 148 -22.88 7.06 -0.15
CA VAL A 148 -22.78 7.36 -1.60
C VAL A 148 -22.30 8.80 -1.79
N GLY A 149 -22.93 9.78 -1.13
CA GLY A 149 -22.50 11.18 -1.21
C GLY A 149 -21.06 11.40 -0.74
N MET A 150 -20.62 10.72 0.32
CA MET A 150 -19.21 10.79 0.75
C MET A 150 -18.24 10.19 -0.28
N ILE A 151 -18.62 9.14 -1.01
CA ILE A 151 -17.81 8.58 -2.10
C ILE A 151 -17.67 9.60 -3.23
N GLU A 152 -18.76 10.29 -3.59
CA GLU A 152 -18.74 11.35 -4.61
C GLU A 152 -17.91 12.55 -4.15
N ASP A 153 -18.20 13.10 -2.96
CA ASP A 153 -17.61 14.34 -2.47
C ASP A 153 -16.13 14.21 -2.07
N ARG A 154 -15.76 13.12 -1.39
CA ARG A 154 -14.42 12.95 -0.80
C ARG A 154 -13.46 12.19 -1.71
N LEU A 155 -13.97 11.27 -2.52
CA LEU A 155 -13.16 10.46 -3.42
C LEU A 155 -13.22 10.93 -4.87
N GLY A 156 -14.12 11.87 -5.19
CA GLY A 156 -14.30 12.40 -6.53
C GLY A 156 -14.78 11.35 -7.54
N ALA A 157 -15.43 10.29 -7.06
CA ALA A 157 -15.84 9.17 -7.89
C ALA A 157 -17.27 9.36 -8.41
N ASN A 158 -17.53 8.95 -9.65
CA ASN A 158 -18.88 8.83 -10.17
C ASN A 158 -19.53 7.54 -9.62
N ALA A 159 -20.08 7.65 -8.41
CA ALA A 159 -20.69 6.53 -7.71
C ALA A 159 -22.10 6.27 -8.23
N VAL A 160 -22.29 5.14 -8.91
CA VAL A 160 -23.58 4.76 -9.49
C VAL A 160 -24.18 3.58 -8.70
N PRO A 161 -25.20 3.83 -7.86
CA PRO A 161 -25.90 2.74 -7.18
C PRO A 161 -26.56 1.80 -8.19
N ILE A 162 -26.22 0.52 -8.11
CA ILE A 162 -26.86 -0.56 -8.88
C ILE A 162 -27.82 -1.35 -8.01
N GLN A 163 -27.81 -1.10 -6.71
CA GLN A 163 -28.71 -1.69 -5.72
C GLN A 163 -29.16 -0.64 -4.71
N LEU A 164 -30.36 -0.83 -4.16
CA LEU A 164 -30.87 -0.07 -3.03
C LEU A 164 -31.17 -1.00 -1.85
N PRO A 165 -30.97 -0.56 -0.59
CA PRO A 165 -31.33 -1.36 0.57
C PRO A 165 -32.85 -1.40 0.79
N ILE A 166 -33.36 -2.54 1.23
CA ILE A 166 -34.75 -2.69 1.71
C ILE A 166 -34.73 -2.69 3.24
N GLY A 167 -35.18 -1.59 3.82
CA GLY A 167 -35.07 -1.34 5.25
C GLY A 167 -33.69 -0.79 5.65
N SER A 168 -33.58 -0.47 6.92
CA SER A 168 -32.33 0.01 7.55
C SER A 168 -32.23 -0.56 8.95
N GLU A 169 -31.04 -0.66 9.48
CA GLU A 169 -30.75 -1.17 10.81
C GLU A 169 -31.34 -2.59 11.01
N ASP A 170 -32.04 -2.83 12.14
CA ASP A 170 -32.67 -4.13 12.42
C ASP A 170 -33.73 -4.56 11.38
N LYS A 171 -34.21 -3.61 10.58
CA LYS A 171 -35.23 -3.84 9.53
C LYS A 171 -34.59 -4.10 8.16
N PHE A 172 -33.28 -4.17 8.05
CA PHE A 172 -32.62 -4.49 6.79
C PHE A 172 -32.87 -5.96 6.40
N VAL A 173 -33.72 -6.18 5.39
CA VAL A 173 -34.17 -7.51 4.98
C VAL A 173 -33.68 -7.97 3.62
N GLY A 174 -33.17 -7.06 2.78
CA GLY A 174 -32.74 -7.38 1.43
C GLY A 174 -32.31 -6.17 0.63
N VAL A 175 -32.17 -6.35 -0.67
CA VAL A 175 -31.75 -5.31 -1.61
C VAL A 175 -32.65 -5.28 -2.83
N ILE A 176 -32.76 -4.12 -3.49
CA ILE A 176 -33.42 -3.96 -4.78
C ILE A 176 -32.34 -3.93 -5.85
N ASP A 177 -32.41 -4.81 -6.81
CA ASP A 177 -31.60 -4.79 -8.02
C ASP A 177 -32.20 -3.76 -9.01
N LEU A 178 -31.48 -2.68 -9.28
CA LEU A 178 -31.93 -1.63 -10.19
C LEU A 178 -31.81 -2.03 -11.67
N ILE A 179 -31.02 -3.04 -11.99
CA ILE A 179 -30.84 -3.52 -13.35
C ILE A 179 -32.06 -4.36 -13.76
N ARG A 180 -32.46 -5.27 -12.90
CA ARG A 180 -33.62 -6.15 -13.11
C ARG A 180 -34.94 -5.60 -12.61
N MET A 181 -34.90 -4.55 -11.80
CA MET A 181 -36.04 -4.00 -11.07
C MET A 181 -36.76 -5.05 -10.25
N GLN A 182 -35.98 -5.81 -9.46
CA GLN A 182 -36.46 -6.89 -8.60
C GLN A 182 -35.92 -6.73 -7.17
N ALA A 183 -36.71 -7.17 -6.20
CA ALA A 183 -36.28 -7.27 -4.82
C ALA A 183 -35.65 -8.65 -4.56
N ILE A 184 -34.51 -8.65 -3.88
CA ILE A 184 -33.76 -9.82 -3.41
C ILE A 184 -33.93 -9.86 -1.89
N LEU A 185 -34.76 -10.77 -1.40
CA LEU A 185 -35.11 -10.92 0.01
C LEU A 185 -34.44 -12.15 0.59
N TYR A 186 -33.86 -12.03 1.79
CA TYR A 186 -33.19 -13.11 2.50
C TYR A 186 -34.13 -13.64 3.58
N ARG A 187 -34.43 -14.96 3.52
CA ARG A 187 -35.43 -15.59 4.38
C ARG A 187 -34.86 -16.36 5.56
N ASP A 188 -33.57 -16.67 5.50
CA ASP A 188 -32.81 -17.36 6.54
C ASP A 188 -31.60 -16.56 7.05
N ASP A 189 -31.09 -16.91 8.22
CA ASP A 189 -29.94 -16.25 8.84
C ASP A 189 -28.61 -16.54 8.12
N LEU A 190 -28.57 -17.63 7.33
CA LEU A 190 -27.37 -17.99 6.54
C LEU A 190 -27.37 -17.32 5.16
N GLY A 191 -28.42 -16.60 4.78
CA GLY A 191 -28.55 -15.97 3.47
C GLY A 191 -28.56 -16.97 2.30
N ALA A 192 -28.90 -18.23 2.55
CA ALA A 192 -28.95 -19.27 1.55
C ALA A 192 -30.29 -19.32 0.83
N GLU A 193 -31.37 -18.98 1.53
CA GLU A 193 -32.73 -18.92 0.99
C GLU A 193 -33.04 -17.52 0.48
N ILE A 194 -32.85 -17.33 -0.84
CA ILE A 194 -33.08 -16.06 -1.54
C ILE A 194 -34.45 -16.15 -2.23
N GLU A 195 -35.29 -15.17 -1.96
CA GLU A 195 -36.57 -14.97 -2.65
C GLU A 195 -36.46 -13.76 -3.58
N LEU A 196 -36.76 -13.97 -4.87
CA LEU A 196 -36.90 -12.90 -5.84
C LEU A 196 -38.35 -12.45 -5.85
N ALA A 197 -38.62 -11.18 -5.68
CA ALA A 197 -39.93 -10.58 -5.61
C ALA A 197 -39.98 -9.27 -6.41
N ASP A 198 -41.19 -8.77 -6.65
CA ASP A 198 -41.36 -7.43 -7.20
C ASP A 198 -40.86 -6.37 -6.21
N VAL A 199 -40.44 -5.22 -6.73
CA VAL A 199 -40.02 -4.09 -5.90
C VAL A 199 -41.20 -3.67 -5.01
N PRO A 200 -41.02 -3.64 -3.68
CA PRO A 200 -42.10 -3.22 -2.78
C PRO A 200 -42.60 -1.82 -3.11
N ALA A 201 -43.94 -1.62 -3.07
CA ALA A 201 -44.54 -0.36 -3.47
C ALA A 201 -43.95 0.90 -2.79
N ALA A 202 -43.51 0.75 -1.54
CA ALA A 202 -42.86 1.85 -0.80
C ALA A 202 -41.54 2.34 -1.38
N TYR A 203 -40.85 1.50 -2.14
CA TYR A 203 -39.53 1.79 -2.75
C TYR A 203 -39.63 1.99 -4.27
N LEU A 204 -40.76 1.79 -4.90
CA LEU A 204 -40.90 1.73 -6.35
C LEU A 204 -40.50 3.07 -7.03
N ASP A 205 -40.92 4.20 -6.46
CA ASP A 205 -40.63 5.53 -7.02
C ASP A 205 -39.13 5.87 -6.86
N GLU A 206 -38.55 5.52 -5.73
CA GLU A 206 -37.11 5.67 -5.47
C GLU A 206 -36.29 4.78 -6.42
N ALA A 207 -36.68 3.52 -6.57
CA ALA A 207 -36.03 2.58 -7.47
C ALA A 207 -36.09 3.07 -8.94
N ARG A 208 -37.25 3.57 -9.40
CA ARG A 208 -37.38 4.14 -10.75
C ARG A 208 -36.47 5.34 -10.95
N LYS A 209 -36.45 6.27 -10.01
CA LYS A 209 -35.60 7.47 -10.06
C LYS A 209 -34.11 7.11 -10.16
N HIS A 210 -33.65 6.12 -9.37
CA HIS A 210 -32.24 5.72 -9.38
C HIS A 210 -31.89 4.84 -10.57
N ARG A 211 -32.86 4.03 -11.07
CA ARG A 211 -32.71 3.34 -12.35
C ARG A 211 -32.52 4.32 -13.50
N GLU A 212 -33.29 5.41 -13.55
CA GLU A 212 -33.12 6.44 -14.57
C GLU A 212 -31.72 7.04 -14.57
N ARG A 213 -31.19 7.41 -13.40
CA ARG A 213 -29.78 7.87 -13.24
C ARG A 213 -28.77 6.82 -13.68
N LEU A 214 -29.00 5.54 -13.37
CA LEU A 214 -28.14 4.46 -13.81
C LEU A 214 -28.16 4.32 -15.33
N VAL A 215 -29.33 4.38 -15.96
CA VAL A 215 -29.50 4.33 -17.42
C VAL A 215 -28.78 5.51 -18.08
N GLU A 216 -28.94 6.72 -17.54
CA GLU A 216 -28.24 7.93 -18.02
C GLU A 216 -26.72 7.77 -17.96
N ALA A 217 -26.18 7.36 -16.79
CA ALA A 217 -24.75 7.14 -16.63
C ALA A 217 -24.20 6.05 -17.57
N VAL A 218 -24.98 5.00 -17.82
CA VAL A 218 -24.60 3.92 -18.75
C VAL A 218 -24.67 4.39 -20.20
N ALA A 219 -25.67 5.17 -20.56
CA ALA A 219 -25.81 5.71 -21.92
C ALA A 219 -24.62 6.57 -22.34
N GLU A 220 -24.01 7.30 -21.41
CA GLU A 220 -22.82 8.10 -21.67
C GLU A 220 -21.55 7.31 -22.03
N MET A 221 -21.56 5.97 -21.85
CA MET A 221 -20.38 5.13 -22.06
C MET A 221 -20.19 4.67 -23.50
N ASP A 222 -21.25 4.68 -24.29
CA ASP A 222 -21.24 4.09 -25.64
C ASP A 222 -22.23 4.87 -26.53
N ASP A 223 -21.79 5.25 -27.75
CA ASP A 223 -22.61 6.05 -28.68
C ASP A 223 -23.91 5.33 -29.07
N GLU A 224 -23.91 4.00 -29.18
CA GLU A 224 -25.12 3.23 -29.52
C GLU A 224 -26.14 3.31 -28.35
N LEU A 225 -25.65 3.19 -27.11
CA LEU A 225 -26.52 3.29 -25.92
C LEU A 225 -27.06 4.70 -25.75
N MET A 226 -26.24 5.72 -26.05
CA MET A 226 -26.67 7.13 -26.05
C MET A 226 -27.77 7.40 -27.10
N HIS A 227 -27.63 6.87 -28.31
CA HIS A 227 -28.68 7.01 -29.33
C HIS A 227 -30.00 6.40 -28.89
N LYS A 228 -30.00 5.19 -28.37
CA LYS A 228 -31.20 4.51 -27.83
C LYS A 228 -31.86 5.31 -26.73
N TYR A 229 -31.03 5.82 -25.78
CA TYR A 229 -31.52 6.65 -24.68
C TYR A 229 -32.20 7.93 -25.17
N LEU A 230 -31.60 8.65 -26.14
CA LEU A 230 -32.15 9.88 -26.70
C LEU A 230 -33.43 9.64 -27.54
N GLU A 231 -33.54 8.47 -28.15
CA GLU A 231 -34.76 8.05 -28.88
C GLU A 231 -35.87 7.57 -27.94
N GLY A 232 -35.60 7.51 -26.64
CA GLY A 232 -36.56 7.01 -25.64
C GLY A 232 -36.77 5.49 -25.69
N THR A 233 -35.84 4.75 -26.31
CA THR A 233 -35.85 3.28 -26.36
C THR A 233 -35.29 2.73 -25.06
N GLU A 234 -35.98 1.81 -24.39
CA GLU A 234 -35.54 1.19 -23.15
C GLU A 234 -34.32 0.30 -23.41
N LEU A 235 -33.26 0.47 -22.57
CA LEU A 235 -32.09 -0.37 -22.63
C LEU A 235 -32.35 -1.74 -22.00
N THR A 236 -31.90 -2.81 -22.64
CA THR A 236 -32.01 -4.17 -22.12
C THR A 236 -31.06 -4.40 -20.94
N GLU A 237 -31.28 -5.47 -20.17
CA GLU A 237 -30.40 -5.89 -19.09
C GLU A 237 -28.95 -6.09 -19.57
N GLU A 238 -28.77 -6.76 -20.72
CA GLU A 238 -27.45 -7.02 -21.31
C GLU A 238 -26.73 -5.72 -21.70
N GLU A 239 -27.46 -4.75 -22.24
CA GLU A 239 -26.93 -3.44 -22.59
C GLU A 239 -26.52 -2.63 -21.37
N LEU A 240 -27.32 -2.67 -20.30
CA LEU A 240 -26.98 -2.03 -19.02
C LEU A 240 -25.71 -2.65 -18.40
N VAL A 241 -25.63 -3.99 -18.38
CA VAL A 241 -24.44 -4.71 -17.89
C VAL A 241 -23.22 -4.39 -18.72
N ARG A 242 -23.34 -4.38 -20.05
CA ARG A 242 -22.26 -4.01 -20.98
C ARG A 242 -21.75 -2.59 -20.73
N GLY A 243 -22.65 -1.62 -20.60
CA GLY A 243 -22.28 -0.23 -20.37
C GLY A 243 -21.69 0.02 -18.99
N LEU A 244 -22.24 -0.62 -17.92
CA LEU A 244 -21.63 -0.58 -16.58
C LEU A 244 -20.22 -1.16 -16.58
N ARG A 245 -20.03 -2.32 -17.23
CA ARG A 245 -18.70 -2.91 -17.37
C ARG A 245 -17.75 -1.97 -18.09
N LEU A 246 -18.15 -1.40 -19.22
CA LEU A 246 -17.34 -0.46 -19.99
C LEU A 246 -16.95 0.76 -19.15
N GLY A 247 -17.92 1.37 -18.46
CA GLY A 247 -17.70 2.52 -17.58
C GLY A 247 -16.77 2.20 -16.41
N THR A 248 -16.90 0.99 -15.83
CA THR A 248 -16.02 0.52 -14.74
C THR A 248 -14.58 0.32 -15.22
N LEU A 249 -14.39 -0.33 -16.38
CA LEU A 249 -13.07 -0.56 -16.99
C LEU A 249 -12.39 0.75 -17.41
N GLN A 250 -13.15 1.77 -17.79
CA GLN A 250 -12.66 3.11 -18.16
C GLN A 250 -12.52 4.07 -16.99
N TYR A 251 -12.77 3.64 -15.75
CA TYR A 251 -12.73 4.47 -14.52
C TYR A 251 -13.73 5.64 -14.53
N ARG A 252 -14.80 5.55 -15.32
CA ARG A 252 -15.84 6.58 -15.47
C ARG A 252 -17.05 6.34 -14.59
N ILE A 253 -17.30 5.09 -14.22
CA ILE A 253 -18.37 4.66 -13.33
C ILE A 253 -17.79 3.78 -12.23
N VAL A 254 -18.27 3.97 -11.02
CA VAL A 254 -18.02 3.07 -9.89
C VAL A 254 -19.36 2.49 -9.42
N PRO A 255 -19.66 1.23 -9.76
CA PRO A 255 -20.88 0.57 -9.31
C PRO A 255 -20.92 0.45 -7.78
N VAL A 256 -22.04 0.84 -7.17
CA VAL A 256 -22.23 0.77 -5.71
C VAL A 256 -23.28 -0.27 -5.38
N LEU A 257 -22.88 -1.21 -4.54
CA LEU A 257 -23.70 -2.29 -3.99
C LEU A 257 -23.89 -2.09 -2.48
N THR A 258 -24.78 -2.86 -1.91
CA THR A 258 -25.15 -2.71 -0.51
C THR A 258 -25.45 -4.04 0.16
N GLY A 259 -25.20 -4.12 1.50
CA GLY A 259 -25.45 -5.32 2.25
C GLY A 259 -25.05 -5.29 3.72
N SER A 260 -25.09 -6.46 4.33
CA SER A 260 -24.54 -6.75 5.65
C SER A 260 -23.88 -8.11 5.62
N ALA A 261 -22.56 -8.12 5.60
CA ALA A 261 -21.78 -9.36 5.60
C ALA A 261 -22.03 -10.17 6.89
N LEU A 262 -22.14 -9.51 8.05
CA LEU A 262 -22.43 -10.19 9.32
C LEU A 262 -23.78 -10.90 9.31
N LYS A 263 -24.78 -10.30 8.66
CA LYS A 263 -26.13 -10.87 8.51
C LYS A 263 -26.28 -11.72 7.24
N ASN A 264 -25.19 -12.01 6.54
CA ASN A 264 -25.18 -12.86 5.35
C ASN A 264 -26.06 -12.34 4.20
N LYS A 265 -26.17 -11.01 4.01
CA LYS A 265 -27.03 -10.38 3.01
C LYS A 265 -26.22 -9.52 2.04
N GLY A 266 -26.47 -9.65 0.74
CA GLY A 266 -25.86 -8.87 -0.32
C GLY A 266 -24.55 -9.45 -0.89
N ILE A 267 -24.04 -10.56 -0.40
CA ILE A 267 -22.74 -11.13 -0.82
C ILE A 267 -22.83 -11.83 -2.19
N GLN A 268 -23.89 -12.63 -2.44
CA GLN A 268 -24.05 -13.30 -3.73
C GLN A 268 -24.20 -12.29 -4.88
N PRO A 269 -25.07 -11.26 -4.78
CA PRO A 269 -25.12 -10.21 -5.80
C PRO A 269 -23.80 -9.44 -5.97
N MET A 270 -22.99 -9.29 -4.90
CA MET A 270 -21.66 -8.71 -5.01
C MET A 270 -20.71 -9.63 -5.80
N LEU A 271 -20.77 -10.95 -5.62
CA LEU A 271 -20.02 -11.91 -6.43
C LEU A 271 -20.43 -11.88 -7.90
N ASP A 272 -21.74 -11.76 -8.19
CA ASP A 272 -22.26 -11.58 -9.54
C ASP A 272 -21.69 -10.28 -10.17
N ALA A 273 -21.65 -9.19 -9.41
CA ALA A 273 -21.08 -7.92 -9.84
C ALA A 273 -19.55 -7.99 -10.09
N VAL A 274 -18.81 -8.76 -9.29
CA VAL A 274 -17.38 -9.04 -9.52
C VAL A 274 -17.19 -9.70 -10.88
N VAL A 275 -17.99 -10.72 -11.19
CA VAL A 275 -17.93 -11.43 -12.47
C VAL A 275 -18.35 -10.52 -13.63
N ALA A 276 -19.41 -9.74 -13.45
CA ALA A 276 -20.00 -8.93 -14.50
C ALA A 276 -19.17 -7.68 -14.84
N TYR A 277 -18.65 -6.95 -13.84
CA TYR A 277 -18.09 -5.61 -14.04
C TYR A 277 -16.59 -5.53 -13.90
N LEU A 278 -15.95 -6.34 -13.06
CA LEU A 278 -14.50 -6.27 -12.89
C LEU A 278 -13.74 -6.95 -14.04
N PRO A 279 -12.53 -6.44 -14.36
CA PRO A 279 -11.76 -6.93 -15.50
C PRO A 279 -11.29 -8.37 -15.35
N SER A 280 -11.16 -9.02 -16.48
CA SER A 280 -10.30 -10.20 -16.65
C SER A 280 -8.86 -9.75 -16.94
N PRO A 281 -7.87 -10.63 -16.84
CA PRO A 281 -6.50 -10.27 -17.23
C PRO A 281 -6.36 -9.79 -18.68
N LEU A 282 -7.30 -10.10 -19.57
CA LEU A 282 -7.32 -9.64 -20.96
C LEU A 282 -7.81 -8.19 -21.11
N ASP A 283 -8.56 -7.68 -20.15
CA ASP A 283 -9.09 -6.30 -20.19
C ASP A 283 -8.07 -5.27 -19.67
N VAL A 284 -7.00 -5.75 -19.03
CA VAL A 284 -5.95 -4.90 -18.45
C VAL A 284 -4.91 -4.58 -19.53
N PRO A 285 -4.40 -3.32 -19.60
CA PRO A 285 -3.36 -2.98 -20.54
C PRO A 285 -2.12 -3.89 -20.43
N PRO A 286 -1.42 -4.17 -21.53
CA PRO A 286 -0.16 -4.89 -21.50
C PRO A 286 0.85 -4.22 -20.58
N VAL A 287 1.67 -5.01 -19.90
CA VAL A 287 2.69 -4.48 -19.00
C VAL A 287 3.91 -4.06 -19.81
N ILE A 288 4.37 -2.83 -19.56
CA ILE A 288 5.61 -2.30 -20.11
C ILE A 288 6.73 -2.65 -19.14
N GLY A 289 7.80 -3.22 -19.65
CA GLY A 289 9.03 -3.47 -18.92
C GLY A 289 10.23 -2.94 -19.69
N GLU A 290 11.39 -3.01 -19.06
CA GLU A 290 12.65 -2.53 -19.60
C GLU A 290 13.64 -3.68 -19.76
N GLN A 291 14.35 -3.73 -20.87
CA GLN A 291 15.40 -4.72 -21.07
C GLN A 291 16.63 -4.36 -20.22
N PRO A 292 17.18 -5.28 -19.39
CA PRO A 292 18.20 -4.96 -18.39
C PRO A 292 19.49 -4.31 -18.91
N LEU A 293 19.88 -4.62 -20.16
CA LEU A 293 21.15 -4.14 -20.73
C LEU A 293 21.01 -2.94 -21.66
N THR A 294 19.91 -2.88 -22.41
CA THR A 294 19.72 -1.88 -23.47
C THR A 294 18.79 -0.74 -23.05
N HIS A 295 18.11 -0.91 -21.93
CA HIS A 295 17.06 0.00 -21.44
C HIS A 295 15.91 0.22 -22.45
N ALA A 296 15.79 -0.69 -23.42
CA ALA A 296 14.70 -0.64 -24.40
C ALA A 296 13.39 -1.11 -23.77
N GLU A 297 12.31 -0.39 -24.05
CA GLU A 297 10.97 -0.80 -23.63
C GLU A 297 10.56 -2.11 -24.28
N VAL A 298 10.01 -3.01 -23.50
CA VAL A 298 9.49 -4.32 -23.90
C VAL A 298 8.06 -4.46 -23.44
N LEU A 299 7.15 -4.69 -24.38
CA LEU A 299 5.75 -4.94 -24.08
C LEU A 299 5.52 -6.43 -23.80
N ARG A 300 4.79 -6.73 -22.72
CA ARG A 300 4.33 -8.08 -22.36
C ARG A 300 2.81 -8.12 -22.36
N THR A 301 2.24 -8.90 -23.25
CA THR A 301 0.79 -9.16 -23.31
C THR A 301 0.44 -10.41 -22.53
N VAL A 302 -0.78 -10.48 -22.04
CA VAL A 302 -1.28 -11.67 -21.30
C VAL A 302 -1.60 -12.79 -22.28
N ASP A 303 -0.57 -13.53 -22.67
CA ASP A 303 -0.61 -14.63 -23.63
C ASP A 303 0.33 -15.76 -23.19
N ASP A 304 -0.19 -16.98 -23.16
CA ASP A 304 0.56 -18.18 -22.76
C ASP A 304 1.70 -18.53 -23.74
N GLY A 305 1.63 -18.07 -24.99
CA GLY A 305 2.64 -18.27 -26.04
C GLY A 305 3.82 -17.29 -26.00
N GLN A 306 3.73 -16.25 -25.18
CA GLN A 306 4.81 -15.28 -25.01
C GLN A 306 5.92 -15.80 -24.08
N PRO A 307 7.14 -15.23 -24.12
CA PRO A 307 8.16 -15.52 -23.12
C PRO A 307 7.65 -15.25 -21.69
N PHE A 308 8.00 -16.14 -20.77
CA PHE A 308 7.57 -16.02 -19.38
C PHE A 308 8.07 -14.72 -18.74
N SER A 309 7.17 -14.02 -18.08
CA SER A 309 7.49 -12.91 -17.17
C SER A 309 6.51 -12.87 -16.01
N ALA A 310 7.03 -12.66 -14.81
CA ALA A 310 6.24 -12.57 -13.58
C ALA A 310 6.87 -11.60 -12.59
N LEU A 311 6.06 -11.03 -11.71
CA LEU A 311 6.48 -10.15 -10.63
C LEU A 311 6.30 -10.88 -9.30
N ALA A 312 7.38 -11.01 -8.53
CA ALA A 312 7.32 -11.47 -7.15
C ALA A 312 6.84 -10.32 -6.26
N PHE A 313 5.60 -10.41 -5.77
CA PHE A 313 4.99 -9.30 -5.02
C PHE A 313 4.97 -9.50 -3.50
N LYS A 314 5.18 -10.73 -3.04
CA LYS A 314 5.24 -11.03 -1.60
C LYS A 314 6.16 -12.20 -1.32
N ILE A 315 6.99 -12.05 -0.31
CA ILE A 315 7.78 -13.14 0.29
C ILE A 315 7.16 -13.49 1.64
N ALA A 316 7.05 -14.76 1.93
CA ALA A 316 6.61 -15.25 3.24
C ALA A 316 7.51 -16.40 3.70
N ALA A 317 7.82 -16.45 4.99
CA ALA A 317 8.48 -17.60 5.59
C ALA A 317 7.42 -18.61 6.06
N ASP A 318 7.56 -19.84 5.62
CA ASP A 318 6.70 -20.93 6.01
C ASP A 318 7.48 -21.95 6.84
N PRO A 319 6.94 -22.40 7.99
CA PRO A 319 7.65 -23.34 8.88
C PRO A 319 7.98 -24.69 8.24
N PHE A 320 7.20 -25.11 7.23
CA PHE A 320 7.29 -26.45 6.63
C PHE A 320 8.03 -26.47 5.29
N VAL A 321 7.83 -25.44 4.47
CA VAL A 321 8.40 -25.39 3.11
C VAL A 321 9.47 -24.32 2.96
N GLY A 322 9.71 -23.52 3.97
CA GLY A 322 10.71 -22.45 3.98
C GLY A 322 10.20 -21.20 3.26
N LYS A 323 11.04 -20.58 2.42
CA LYS A 323 10.71 -19.35 1.71
C LYS A 323 9.70 -19.59 0.60
N LEU A 324 8.57 -18.90 0.67
CA LEU A 324 7.52 -18.82 -0.34
C LEU A 324 7.59 -17.47 -1.05
N ALA A 325 7.73 -17.49 -2.36
CA ALA A 325 7.64 -16.30 -3.19
C ALA A 325 6.29 -16.29 -3.94
N PHE A 326 5.39 -15.39 -3.56
CA PHE A 326 4.15 -15.18 -4.29
C PHE A 326 4.42 -14.32 -5.52
N PHE A 327 3.94 -14.75 -6.67
CA PHE A 327 4.18 -14.07 -7.93
C PHE A 327 2.92 -14.04 -8.80
N ARG A 328 2.83 -12.98 -9.61
CA ARG A 328 1.85 -12.86 -10.68
C ARG A 328 2.52 -13.08 -12.02
N VAL A 329 1.96 -13.94 -12.84
CA VAL A 329 2.40 -14.17 -14.22
C VAL A 329 1.73 -13.14 -15.14
N TYR A 330 2.56 -12.36 -15.84
CA TYR A 330 2.08 -11.38 -16.82
C TYR A 330 2.11 -11.92 -18.24
N SER A 331 3.03 -12.82 -18.57
CA SER A 331 3.11 -13.47 -19.88
C SER A 331 3.72 -14.85 -19.78
N GLY A 332 3.41 -15.71 -20.75
CA GLY A 332 4.00 -17.04 -20.89
C GLY A 332 3.50 -18.05 -19.88
N THR A 333 4.22 -19.15 -19.78
CA THR A 333 3.93 -20.29 -18.90
C THR A 333 5.18 -20.68 -18.11
N LEU A 334 4.99 -21.20 -16.90
CA LEU A 334 6.08 -21.68 -16.05
C LEU A 334 5.76 -23.07 -15.49
N LYS A 335 6.70 -24.00 -15.64
CA LYS A 335 6.61 -25.37 -15.12
C LYS A 335 7.40 -25.54 -13.83
N ALA A 336 6.88 -26.33 -12.92
CA ALA A 336 7.62 -26.76 -11.74
C ALA A 336 8.93 -27.48 -12.15
N GLY A 337 10.00 -27.24 -11.40
CA GLY A 337 11.32 -27.79 -11.70
C GLY A 337 12.14 -27.05 -12.77
N SER A 338 11.57 -26.06 -13.47
CA SER A 338 12.25 -25.25 -14.49
C SER A 338 13.15 -24.17 -13.88
N TYR A 339 13.91 -23.50 -14.73
CA TYR A 339 14.77 -22.38 -14.35
C TYR A 339 14.16 -21.06 -14.80
N VAL A 340 14.29 -20.04 -13.99
CA VAL A 340 13.96 -18.64 -14.28
C VAL A 340 15.17 -17.75 -14.06
N LEU A 341 15.20 -16.61 -14.72
CA LEU A 341 16.12 -15.54 -14.44
C LEU A 341 15.43 -14.51 -13.53
N ASN A 342 16.01 -14.23 -12.38
CA ASN A 342 15.69 -13.04 -11.63
C ASN A 342 16.37 -11.86 -12.35
N SER A 343 15.62 -11.15 -13.19
CA SER A 343 16.16 -10.09 -14.05
C SER A 343 16.60 -8.88 -13.26
N SER A 344 15.97 -8.60 -12.10
CA SER A 344 16.36 -7.49 -11.21
C SER A 344 17.77 -7.66 -10.64
N LYS A 345 18.22 -8.92 -10.47
CA LYS A 345 19.53 -9.24 -9.88
C LYS A 345 20.49 -9.94 -10.84
N GLY A 346 20.04 -10.29 -12.04
CA GLY A 346 20.83 -11.04 -13.02
C GLY A 346 21.17 -12.48 -12.59
N LYS A 347 20.40 -13.08 -11.66
CA LYS A 347 20.67 -14.40 -11.11
C LYS A 347 19.69 -15.44 -11.63
N LYS A 348 20.20 -16.60 -12.07
CA LYS A 348 19.39 -17.74 -12.48
C LYS A 348 19.01 -18.59 -11.27
N GLU A 349 17.71 -18.85 -11.09
CA GLU A 349 17.17 -19.63 -9.98
C GLU A 349 16.32 -20.79 -10.48
N ARG A 350 16.19 -21.84 -9.67
CA ARG A 350 15.36 -23.00 -9.98
C ARG A 350 14.06 -22.95 -9.21
N ILE A 351 12.93 -23.06 -9.91
CA ILE A 351 11.63 -23.29 -9.30
C ILE A 351 11.58 -24.73 -8.78
N GLY A 352 11.42 -24.90 -7.49
CA GLY A 352 11.27 -26.23 -6.89
C GLY A 352 9.84 -26.75 -7.14
N ARG A 353 8.88 -26.19 -6.43
CA ARG A 353 7.44 -26.47 -6.52
C ARG A 353 6.67 -25.21 -6.77
N ILE A 354 5.51 -25.34 -7.42
CA ILE A 354 4.56 -24.25 -7.59
C ILE A 354 3.31 -24.63 -6.80
N LEU A 355 2.82 -23.69 -6.00
CA LEU A 355 1.69 -23.88 -5.11
C LEU A 355 0.57 -22.93 -5.47
N GLN A 356 -0.64 -23.44 -5.60
CA GLN A 356 -1.85 -22.64 -5.61
C GLN A 356 -2.38 -22.56 -4.18
N MET A 357 -2.73 -21.34 -3.75
CA MET A 357 -3.22 -21.09 -2.41
C MET A 357 -4.73 -21.14 -2.39
N HIS A 358 -5.28 -21.89 -1.44
CA HIS A 358 -6.71 -22.01 -1.18
C HIS A 358 -6.96 -21.78 0.32
N ALA A 359 -7.01 -20.52 0.73
CA ALA A 359 -7.07 -20.16 2.15
C ALA A 359 -5.91 -20.82 2.93
N ASN A 360 -6.22 -21.75 3.85
CA ASN A 360 -5.23 -22.47 4.65
C ASN A 360 -4.64 -23.72 3.96
N HIS A 361 -5.15 -24.07 2.77
CA HIS A 361 -4.68 -25.24 2.04
C HIS A 361 -3.78 -24.84 0.89
N ARG A 362 -2.79 -25.68 0.62
CA ARG A 362 -1.84 -25.54 -0.48
C ARG A 362 -2.03 -26.71 -1.42
N GLU A 363 -2.22 -26.41 -2.68
CA GLU A 363 -2.28 -27.41 -3.73
C GLU A 363 -1.04 -27.27 -4.60
N GLU A 364 -0.31 -28.38 -4.78
CA GLU A 364 0.84 -28.41 -5.68
C GLU A 364 0.37 -28.53 -7.12
N ILE A 365 0.80 -27.60 -7.96
CA ILE A 365 0.46 -27.55 -9.38
C ILE A 365 1.71 -27.67 -10.24
N GLU A 366 1.57 -28.33 -11.39
CA GLU A 366 2.70 -28.58 -12.29
C GLU A 366 3.08 -27.37 -13.14
N GLU A 367 2.12 -26.52 -13.47
CA GLU A 367 2.28 -25.42 -14.42
C GLU A 367 1.37 -24.24 -14.07
N VAL A 368 1.86 -23.02 -14.30
CA VAL A 368 1.08 -21.76 -14.22
C VAL A 368 1.13 -21.04 -15.54
N TYR A 369 0.13 -20.20 -15.78
CA TYR A 369 -0.15 -19.56 -17.05
C TYR A 369 -0.22 -18.03 -16.89
N ALA A 370 -0.14 -17.30 -18.00
CA ALA A 370 -0.34 -15.85 -18.01
C ALA A 370 -1.63 -15.45 -17.27
N GLY A 371 -1.59 -14.41 -16.44
CA GLY A 371 -2.72 -13.96 -15.60
C GLY A 371 -2.92 -14.71 -14.29
N ASP A 372 -2.17 -15.80 -14.02
CA ASP A 372 -2.27 -16.53 -12.77
C ASP A 372 -1.51 -15.87 -11.62
N ILE A 373 -2.00 -16.11 -10.39
CA ILE A 373 -1.31 -15.80 -9.15
C ILE A 373 -1.00 -17.12 -8.45
N ALA A 374 0.27 -17.35 -8.10
CA ALA A 374 0.74 -18.57 -7.46
C ALA A 374 1.91 -18.27 -6.49
N ALA A 375 2.33 -19.27 -5.74
CA ALA A 375 3.52 -19.21 -4.92
C ALA A 375 4.57 -20.22 -5.38
N ALA A 376 5.85 -19.85 -5.37
CA ALA A 376 6.98 -20.72 -5.69
C ALA A 376 7.80 -21.05 -4.45
N VAL A 377 8.27 -22.30 -4.39
CA VAL A 377 9.25 -22.78 -3.42
C VAL A 377 10.58 -23.00 -4.12
N GLY A 378 11.68 -22.64 -3.46
CA GLY A 378 13.03 -22.89 -3.96
C GLY A 378 13.77 -21.66 -4.46
N LEU A 379 13.10 -20.51 -4.53
CA LEU A 379 13.70 -19.21 -4.85
C LEU A 379 14.43 -18.66 -3.63
N LYS A 380 15.76 -18.59 -3.68
CA LYS A 380 16.60 -18.15 -2.54
C LYS A 380 16.93 -16.67 -2.58
N GLU A 381 17.21 -16.16 -3.77
CA GLU A 381 17.68 -14.79 -4.00
C GLU A 381 16.57 -13.82 -4.41
N THR A 382 15.37 -14.36 -4.64
CA THR A 382 14.20 -13.53 -5.03
C THR A 382 13.60 -12.84 -3.81
N PHE A 383 13.37 -11.52 -3.93
CA PHE A 383 12.71 -10.68 -2.94
C PHE A 383 11.44 -10.05 -3.50
N THR A 384 10.70 -9.37 -2.64
CA THR A 384 9.52 -8.60 -3.04
C THR A 384 9.92 -7.50 -4.02
N GLY A 385 9.21 -7.41 -5.16
CA GLY A 385 9.49 -6.47 -6.25
C GLY A 385 10.41 -7.02 -7.35
N ASP A 386 11.03 -8.19 -7.16
CA ASP A 386 11.89 -8.78 -8.18
C ASP A 386 11.06 -9.32 -9.37
N THR A 387 11.62 -9.19 -10.57
CA THR A 387 11.05 -9.74 -11.81
C THR A 387 11.67 -11.09 -12.14
N LEU A 388 10.82 -12.07 -12.37
CA LEU A 388 11.18 -13.42 -12.81
C LEU A 388 10.86 -13.59 -14.30
N THR A 389 11.84 -14.01 -15.10
CA THR A 389 11.66 -14.10 -16.55
C THR A 389 12.23 -15.40 -17.14
N ASP A 390 11.87 -15.64 -18.40
CA ASP A 390 12.60 -16.57 -19.26
C ASP A 390 14.07 -16.09 -19.36
N PRO A 391 15.06 -16.98 -19.13
CA PRO A 391 16.47 -16.62 -19.20
C PRO A 391 16.94 -16.03 -20.54
N ASP A 392 16.29 -16.42 -21.65
CA ASP A 392 16.64 -15.98 -22.99
C ASP A 392 15.94 -14.67 -23.41
N HIS A 393 14.92 -14.26 -22.65
CA HIS A 393 14.11 -13.06 -22.93
C HIS A 393 13.98 -12.18 -21.68
N PRO A 394 15.07 -11.66 -21.12
CA PRO A 394 15.04 -10.91 -19.88
C PRO A 394 14.28 -9.57 -20.04
N VAL A 395 13.48 -9.25 -19.05
CA VAL A 395 12.81 -7.96 -18.91
C VAL A 395 12.75 -7.62 -17.42
N ILE A 396 12.87 -6.35 -17.07
CA ILE A 396 12.56 -5.83 -15.73
C ILE A 396 11.20 -5.16 -15.86
N LEU A 397 10.22 -5.69 -15.15
CA LEU A 397 8.93 -5.02 -14.99
C LEU A 397 9.12 -3.83 -14.07
N GLU A 398 8.20 -2.88 -14.10
CA GLU A 398 8.26 -1.70 -13.24
C GLU A 398 8.57 -2.08 -11.78
N SER A 399 9.60 -1.47 -11.21
CA SER A 399 10.03 -1.72 -9.84
C SER A 399 9.05 -1.08 -8.85
N MET A 400 8.75 -1.76 -7.74
CA MET A 400 8.00 -1.18 -6.65
C MET A 400 8.89 -0.21 -5.89
N THR A 401 8.41 1.02 -5.67
CA THR A 401 9.07 1.99 -4.79
C THR A 401 8.52 1.81 -3.38
N PHE A 402 9.41 1.59 -2.42
CA PHE A 402 9.03 1.40 -1.02
C PHE A 402 9.23 2.70 -0.24
N PRO A 403 8.25 3.14 0.59
CA PRO A 403 8.44 4.31 1.43
C PRO A 403 9.52 4.06 2.49
N GLU A 404 10.19 5.14 2.87
CA GLU A 404 11.15 5.08 3.96
C GLU A 404 10.43 4.89 5.30
N PRO A 405 10.97 4.05 6.21
CA PRO A 405 10.43 3.87 7.53
C PRO A 405 10.45 5.19 8.32
N VAL A 406 9.44 5.40 9.17
CA VAL A 406 9.25 6.67 9.89
C VAL A 406 9.59 6.59 11.38
N ILE A 407 9.61 5.40 11.96
CA ILE A 407 10.01 5.21 13.36
C ILE A 407 11.15 4.21 13.46
N GLU A 408 11.95 4.38 14.48
CA GLU A 408 13.11 3.56 14.77
C GLU A 408 13.15 3.19 16.25
N VAL A 409 13.46 1.92 16.54
CA VAL A 409 13.64 1.43 17.91
C VAL A 409 14.95 0.68 18.02
N LYS A 410 15.57 0.76 19.19
CA LYS A 410 16.72 -0.06 19.54
C LYS A 410 16.25 -1.47 19.90
N ILE A 411 16.99 -2.50 19.44
CA ILE A 411 16.76 -3.89 19.80
C ILE A 411 18.04 -4.54 20.30
N GLU A 412 17.94 -5.23 21.42
CA GLU A 412 19.07 -5.93 22.04
C GLU A 412 18.67 -7.37 22.41
N PRO A 413 19.52 -8.37 22.18
CA PRO A 413 19.24 -9.73 22.63
C PRO A 413 19.27 -9.79 24.17
N LYS A 414 18.41 -10.60 24.76
CA LYS A 414 18.40 -10.79 26.23
C LYS A 414 19.61 -11.56 26.73
N THR A 415 20.15 -12.45 25.90
CA THR A 415 21.32 -13.26 26.24
C THR A 415 22.32 -13.32 25.11
N GLN A 416 23.58 -13.61 25.41
CA GLN A 416 24.64 -13.79 24.40
C GLN A 416 24.27 -14.89 23.39
N ALA A 417 23.58 -15.96 23.83
CA ALA A 417 23.14 -17.04 22.94
C ALA A 417 22.04 -16.63 21.96
N ASP A 418 21.34 -15.54 22.23
CA ASP A 418 20.31 -15.00 21.36
C ASP A 418 20.87 -14.04 20.29
N GLN A 419 22.15 -13.63 20.38
CA GLN A 419 22.77 -12.69 19.45
C GLN A 419 22.74 -13.20 18.00
N ASP A 420 23.23 -14.42 17.78
CA ASP A 420 23.25 -15.02 16.43
C ASP A 420 21.85 -15.28 15.90
N LYS A 421 20.95 -15.73 16.79
CA LYS A 421 19.54 -15.93 16.44
C LYS A 421 18.84 -14.63 16.09
N LEU A 422 19.14 -13.54 16.81
CA LEU A 422 18.58 -12.21 16.54
C LEU A 422 18.94 -11.77 15.14
N THR A 423 20.22 -11.88 14.75
CA THR A 423 20.69 -11.50 13.41
C THR A 423 19.94 -12.26 12.31
N VAL A 424 19.81 -13.59 12.47
CA VAL A 424 19.08 -14.44 11.50
C VAL A 424 17.59 -14.10 11.46
N ALA A 425 16.98 -13.83 12.63
CA ALA A 425 15.58 -13.45 12.71
C ALA A 425 15.29 -12.11 12.05
N LEU A 426 16.10 -11.09 12.31
CA LEU A 426 16.00 -9.78 11.71
C LEU A 426 16.18 -9.83 10.19
N GLN A 427 17.15 -10.63 9.71
CA GLN A 427 17.35 -10.82 8.28
C GLN A 427 16.12 -11.44 7.62
N ARG A 428 15.51 -12.48 8.22
CA ARG A 428 14.30 -13.10 7.68
C ARG A 428 13.13 -12.12 7.60
N LEU A 429 12.92 -11.33 8.66
CA LEU A 429 11.85 -10.32 8.67
C LEU A 429 12.09 -9.24 7.61
N ALA A 430 13.33 -8.80 7.40
CA ALA A 430 13.70 -7.84 6.36
C ALA A 430 13.56 -8.42 4.93
N GLU A 431 13.69 -9.74 4.77
CA GLU A 431 13.43 -10.41 3.48
C GLU A 431 11.93 -10.45 3.14
N GLU A 432 11.07 -10.55 4.15
CA GLU A 432 9.61 -10.56 3.97
C GLU A 432 9.04 -9.16 3.76
N ASP A 433 9.56 -8.19 4.49
CA ASP A 433 9.07 -6.81 4.48
C ASP A 433 10.16 -5.80 4.12
N PRO A 434 10.15 -5.26 2.90
CA PRO A 434 11.14 -4.29 2.46
C PRO A 434 11.05 -2.93 3.17
N THR A 435 9.96 -2.63 3.90
CA THR A 435 9.85 -1.43 4.72
C THR A 435 10.42 -1.60 6.14
N PHE A 436 10.74 -2.84 6.51
CA PHE A 436 11.46 -3.14 7.72
C PHE A 436 12.97 -3.07 7.44
N ARG A 437 13.65 -2.16 8.08
CA ARG A 437 15.09 -1.99 7.94
C ARG A 437 15.82 -2.30 9.24
N VAL A 438 16.99 -2.89 9.08
CA VAL A 438 17.90 -3.20 10.18
C VAL A 438 19.23 -2.50 9.87
N LYS A 439 19.69 -1.68 10.80
CA LYS A 439 20.99 -1.05 10.71
C LYS A 439 21.73 -1.18 12.04
N THR A 440 23.06 -1.17 11.99
CA THR A 440 23.88 -1.03 13.19
C THR A 440 24.38 0.40 13.24
N ASP A 441 24.14 1.08 14.33
CA ASP A 441 24.68 2.41 14.56
C ASP A 441 26.21 2.33 14.66
N PRO A 442 26.97 3.06 13.82
CA PRO A 442 28.42 2.96 13.81
C PRO A 442 29.08 3.55 15.04
N GLU A 443 28.43 4.45 15.77
CA GLU A 443 28.97 5.11 16.94
C GLU A 443 28.66 4.32 18.21
N THR A 444 27.42 3.86 18.36
CA THR A 444 26.95 3.15 19.56
C THR A 444 27.04 1.63 19.44
N ALA A 445 27.29 1.10 18.23
CA ALA A 445 27.22 -0.32 17.89
C ALA A 445 25.86 -0.97 18.23
N GLU A 446 24.82 -0.16 18.42
CA GLU A 446 23.46 -0.62 18.69
C GLU A 446 22.80 -1.15 17.42
N THR A 447 22.04 -2.22 17.55
CA THR A 447 21.17 -2.67 16.47
C THR A 447 19.87 -1.90 16.53
N LEU A 448 19.57 -1.18 15.45
CA LEU A 448 18.36 -0.39 15.30
C LEU A 448 17.45 -1.08 14.27
N ILE A 449 16.17 -1.12 14.57
CA ILE A 449 15.13 -1.59 13.66
C ILE A 449 14.19 -0.43 13.35
N ALA A 450 13.87 -0.28 12.08
CA ALA A 450 13.02 0.80 11.59
C ALA A 450 11.78 0.24 10.87
N GLY A 451 10.64 0.90 11.02
CA GLY A 451 9.37 0.48 10.43
C GLY A 451 8.40 1.63 10.20
N MET A 452 7.24 1.30 9.62
CA MET A 452 6.24 2.28 9.17
C MET A 452 5.41 2.88 10.31
N GLY A 453 5.36 2.22 11.47
CA GLY A 453 4.61 2.68 12.64
C GLY A 453 4.85 1.80 13.85
N GLU A 454 4.30 2.23 15.01
CA GLU A 454 4.46 1.52 16.27
C GLU A 454 3.88 0.10 16.21
N LEU A 455 2.66 -0.03 15.66
CA LEU A 455 2.02 -1.34 15.50
C LEU A 455 2.82 -2.25 14.56
N HIS A 456 3.40 -1.70 13.50
CA HIS A 456 4.24 -2.47 12.57
C HIS A 456 5.44 -3.09 13.31
N LEU A 457 6.20 -2.29 14.05
CA LEU A 457 7.35 -2.78 14.81
C LEU A 457 6.94 -3.75 15.92
N ASP A 458 5.83 -3.49 16.61
CA ASP A 458 5.26 -4.37 17.63
C ASP A 458 4.97 -5.77 17.09
N VAL A 459 4.32 -5.84 15.92
CA VAL A 459 3.99 -7.10 15.25
C VAL A 459 5.27 -7.85 14.88
N LEU A 460 6.25 -7.19 14.29
CA LEU A 460 7.51 -7.82 13.87
C LEU A 460 8.30 -8.38 15.07
N VAL A 461 8.33 -7.62 16.15
CA VAL A 461 8.98 -8.07 17.39
C VAL A 461 8.24 -9.24 18.04
N ASP A 462 6.93 -9.19 18.08
CA ASP A 462 6.12 -10.30 18.61
C ASP A 462 6.30 -11.57 17.77
N ARG A 463 6.34 -11.45 16.43
CA ARG A 463 6.68 -12.55 15.51
C ARG A 463 8.07 -13.12 15.81
N MET A 464 9.05 -12.25 16.03
CA MET A 464 10.41 -12.67 16.36
C MET A 464 10.44 -13.52 17.66
N VAL A 465 9.68 -13.10 18.68
CA VAL A 465 9.60 -13.83 19.95
C VAL A 465 8.80 -15.14 19.80
N ARG A 466 7.61 -15.10 19.19
CA ARG A 466 6.69 -16.25 19.11
C ARG A 466 7.09 -17.28 18.06
N GLU A 467 7.42 -16.83 16.84
CA GLU A 467 7.70 -17.70 15.70
C GLU A 467 9.17 -18.12 15.66
N LEU A 468 10.09 -17.16 15.83
CA LEU A 468 11.53 -17.39 15.67
C LEU A 468 12.24 -17.71 17.00
N LYS A 469 11.51 -17.66 18.13
CA LYS A 469 12.01 -18.01 19.48
C LYS A 469 13.25 -17.20 19.89
N VAL A 470 13.29 -15.92 19.58
CA VAL A 470 14.36 -14.99 19.92
C VAL A 470 13.85 -14.02 20.99
N ALA A 471 14.47 -14.03 22.17
CA ALA A 471 14.17 -13.09 23.23
C ALA A 471 15.02 -11.82 23.08
N ALA A 472 14.35 -10.67 22.93
CA ALA A 472 15.00 -9.37 22.80
C ALA A 472 14.39 -8.33 23.73
N ASN A 473 15.18 -7.31 24.07
CA ASN A 473 14.74 -6.08 24.71
C ASN A 473 14.60 -5.00 23.65
N ILE A 474 13.55 -4.18 23.77
CA ILE A 474 13.30 -3.08 22.87
C ILE A 474 13.50 -1.79 23.64
N GLY A 475 14.25 -0.85 23.03
CA GLY A 475 14.40 0.50 23.52
C GLY A 475 13.22 1.37 23.12
N LYS A 476 13.19 2.61 23.62
CA LYS A 476 12.17 3.58 23.21
C LYS A 476 12.26 3.82 21.70
N PRO A 477 11.12 3.98 21.03
CA PRO A 477 11.09 4.35 19.62
C PRO A 477 11.89 5.63 19.36
N GLN A 478 12.65 5.67 18.28
CA GLN A 478 13.32 6.88 17.83
C GLN A 478 12.58 7.43 16.61
N VAL A 479 12.53 8.75 16.53
CA VAL A 479 11.89 9.47 15.41
C VAL A 479 12.91 9.66 14.30
N SER A 480 12.55 9.34 13.07
CA SER A 480 13.40 9.62 11.90
C SER A 480 13.29 11.11 11.54
N TYR A 481 14.17 11.90 12.13
CA TYR A 481 14.32 13.31 11.78
C TYR A 481 14.97 13.45 10.39
N ARG A 482 14.75 14.61 9.75
CA ARG A 482 15.36 15.00 8.48
C ARG A 482 16.01 16.38 8.65
N GLU A 483 16.84 16.74 7.69
CA GLU A 483 17.40 18.08 7.59
C GLU A 483 16.95 18.73 6.29
N THR A 484 16.88 20.06 6.28
CA THR A 484 16.75 20.86 5.06
C THR A 484 17.37 22.23 5.26
N VAL A 485 17.31 23.10 4.27
CA VAL A 485 17.84 24.46 4.33
C VAL A 485 16.75 25.48 4.04
N ARG A 486 16.87 26.67 4.65
CA ARG A 486 15.91 27.77 4.45
C ARG A 486 16.27 28.72 3.31
N ARG A 487 17.54 28.82 2.97
CA ARG A 487 18.03 29.76 1.97
C ARG A 487 19.09 29.16 1.06
N ALA A 488 19.25 29.77 -0.10
CA ALA A 488 20.29 29.41 -1.02
C ALA A 488 21.70 29.84 -0.51
N ALA A 489 22.67 28.97 -0.70
CA ALA A 489 24.06 29.28 -0.37
C ALA A 489 25.04 28.56 -1.32
N GLU A 490 26.22 29.12 -1.44
CA GLU A 490 27.27 28.55 -2.27
C GLU A 490 28.38 27.93 -1.43
N GLY A 491 28.82 26.76 -1.88
CA GLY A 491 29.94 26.04 -1.30
C GLY A 491 31.07 25.84 -2.30
N ASN A 492 32.28 26.03 -1.84
CA ASN A 492 33.49 25.84 -2.61
C ASN A 492 34.37 24.81 -1.92
N GLY A 493 34.39 23.59 -2.45
CA GLY A 493 35.15 22.47 -1.90
C GLY A 493 36.40 22.19 -2.74
N ARG A 494 37.55 22.29 -2.12
CA ARG A 494 38.81 22.00 -2.77
C ARG A 494 39.58 20.94 -2.00
N PHE A 495 39.76 19.79 -2.62
CA PHE A 495 40.54 18.69 -2.06
C PHE A 495 41.88 18.58 -2.77
N VAL A 496 42.96 18.77 -2.02
CA VAL A 496 44.35 18.65 -2.51
C VAL A 496 45.15 17.79 -1.52
N ARG A 497 45.70 16.69 -2.00
CA ARG A 497 46.57 15.84 -1.20
C ARG A 497 47.81 15.44 -2.00
N GLN A 498 49.00 15.74 -1.49
CA GLN A 498 50.27 15.29 -2.03
C GLN A 498 50.94 14.35 -1.04
N THR A 499 51.12 13.10 -1.40
CA THR A 499 51.85 12.11 -0.60
C THR A 499 52.80 11.38 -1.52
N GLY A 500 54.04 11.84 -1.62
CA GLY A 500 55.18 11.09 -2.17
C GLY A 500 55.01 10.29 -3.48
N GLY A 501 54.05 10.62 -4.34
CA GLY A 501 53.70 9.95 -5.58
C GLY A 501 52.68 10.77 -6.38
N LYS A 502 51.74 10.12 -7.08
CA LYS A 502 50.64 10.79 -7.82
C LYS A 502 49.78 11.57 -6.82
N GLY A 503 49.63 12.87 -7.03
CA GLY A 503 48.78 13.74 -6.21
C GLY A 503 47.30 13.42 -6.36
N GLN A 504 46.48 14.00 -5.51
CA GLN A 504 45.02 13.98 -5.65
C GLN A 504 44.51 15.41 -5.68
N TYR A 505 43.69 15.72 -6.68
CA TYR A 505 43.15 17.06 -6.89
C TYR A 505 41.67 16.99 -7.31
N GLY A 506 40.81 17.69 -6.60
CA GLY A 506 39.42 17.92 -6.96
C GLY A 506 38.97 19.29 -6.46
N HIS A 507 38.23 20.03 -7.29
CA HIS A 507 37.71 21.33 -6.92
C HIS A 507 36.32 21.50 -7.53
N VAL A 508 35.32 21.70 -6.67
CA VAL A 508 33.90 21.80 -7.02
C VAL A 508 33.31 23.05 -6.37
N VAL A 509 32.61 23.84 -7.18
CA VAL A 509 31.83 24.97 -6.71
C VAL A 509 30.37 24.66 -7.03
N LEU A 510 29.54 24.68 -6.01
CA LEU A 510 28.12 24.36 -6.13
C LEU A 510 27.25 25.39 -5.41
N ARG A 511 26.00 25.43 -5.79
CA ARG A 511 24.96 26.19 -5.14
C ARG A 511 23.89 25.21 -4.63
N LEU A 512 23.60 25.33 -3.35
CA LEU A 512 22.55 24.60 -2.66
C LEU A 512 21.35 25.55 -2.48
N GLU A 513 20.16 25.07 -2.82
CA GLU A 513 18.90 25.82 -2.72
C GLU A 513 17.84 24.93 -2.09
N PRO A 514 16.90 25.51 -1.29
CA PRO A 514 15.73 24.75 -0.87
C PRO A 514 14.90 24.38 -2.11
N ALA A 515 14.33 23.18 -2.11
CA ALA A 515 13.42 22.69 -3.13
C ALA A 515 11.98 22.59 -2.60
N GLU A 516 11.04 22.20 -3.44
CA GLU A 516 9.65 22.01 -3.01
C GLU A 516 9.54 20.85 -2.00
N LYS A 517 8.63 20.98 -1.03
CA LYS A 517 8.41 19.94 -0.02
C LYS A 517 8.05 18.61 -0.70
N GLY A 518 8.76 17.55 -0.32
CA GLY A 518 8.58 16.21 -0.87
C GLY A 518 9.28 15.95 -2.20
N SER A 519 10.09 16.90 -2.72
CA SER A 519 10.86 16.72 -3.96
C SER A 519 12.16 15.90 -3.76
N GLY A 520 12.59 15.75 -2.49
CA GLY A 520 13.79 15.00 -2.15
C GLY A 520 15.09 15.69 -2.56
N TYR A 521 15.90 15.04 -3.39
CA TYR A 521 17.17 15.54 -3.87
C TYR A 521 17.16 15.77 -5.39
N GLU A 522 17.53 16.95 -5.84
CA GLU A 522 17.68 17.30 -7.25
C GLU A 522 19.11 17.73 -7.56
N PHE A 523 19.77 17.06 -8.52
CA PHE A 523 21.09 17.40 -9.00
C PHE A 523 21.04 18.08 -10.37
N ILE A 524 21.73 19.21 -10.52
CA ILE A 524 21.80 19.96 -11.79
C ILE A 524 23.25 20.23 -12.14
N ASP A 525 23.66 19.80 -13.35
CA ASP A 525 24.94 20.16 -13.96
C ASP A 525 24.78 21.42 -14.81
N LYS A 526 25.42 22.51 -14.41
CA LYS A 526 25.56 23.79 -15.16
C LYS A 526 27.00 24.19 -15.42
N VAL A 527 27.91 23.22 -15.42
CA VAL A 527 29.35 23.51 -15.69
C VAL A 527 29.51 23.89 -17.15
N ILE A 528 30.09 25.08 -17.37
CA ILE A 528 30.34 25.64 -18.69
C ILE A 528 31.87 25.67 -18.96
N GLY A 529 32.25 25.44 -20.23
CA GLY A 529 33.64 25.58 -20.66
C GLY A 529 34.59 24.43 -20.33
N GLY A 530 34.05 23.30 -19.81
CA GLY A 530 34.87 22.11 -19.53
C GLY A 530 35.80 22.25 -18.31
N THR A 531 35.46 23.15 -17.38
CA THR A 531 36.25 23.36 -16.14
C THR A 531 36.27 22.11 -15.27
N ILE A 532 35.27 21.25 -15.37
CA ILE A 532 35.23 19.89 -14.84
C ILE A 532 34.89 18.93 -16.00
N PRO A 533 35.70 17.89 -16.28
CA PRO A 533 35.37 16.86 -17.25
C PRO A 533 34.11 16.10 -16.89
N ARG A 534 33.27 15.80 -17.88
CA ARG A 534 31.96 15.14 -17.66
C ARG A 534 32.04 13.77 -16.97
N GLU A 535 33.17 13.07 -17.15
CA GLU A 535 33.41 11.77 -16.50
C GLU A 535 33.37 11.84 -14.97
N TYR A 536 33.69 13.01 -14.37
CA TYR A 536 33.69 13.22 -12.91
C TYR A 536 32.32 13.64 -12.36
N MET A 537 31.34 14.02 -13.20
CA MET A 537 30.02 14.49 -12.73
C MET A 537 29.30 13.44 -11.90
N ARG A 538 29.38 12.17 -12.31
CA ARG A 538 28.79 11.06 -11.55
C ARG A 538 29.42 10.88 -10.16
N ALA A 539 30.74 11.04 -10.06
CA ALA A 539 31.45 10.97 -8.79
C ALA A 539 31.11 12.17 -7.88
N ILE A 540 30.92 13.36 -8.46
CA ILE A 540 30.48 14.57 -7.76
C ILE A 540 29.09 14.37 -7.20
N ASP A 541 28.13 13.96 -8.02
CA ASP A 541 26.73 13.67 -7.61
C ASP A 541 26.71 12.63 -6.47
N HIS A 542 27.42 11.53 -6.63
CA HIS A 542 27.53 10.51 -5.58
C HIS A 542 28.14 11.05 -4.27
N GLY A 543 29.15 11.92 -4.36
CA GLY A 543 29.78 12.53 -3.19
C GLY A 543 28.86 13.52 -2.46
N ILE A 544 28.03 14.24 -3.20
CA ILE A 544 26.98 15.11 -2.63
C ILE A 544 25.92 14.26 -1.95
N HIS A 545 25.39 13.26 -2.66
CA HIS A 545 24.31 12.40 -2.17
C HIS A 545 24.72 11.69 -0.87
N GLU A 546 25.89 11.07 -0.80
CA GLU A 546 26.40 10.45 0.43
C GLU A 546 26.52 11.45 1.60
N ALA A 547 26.94 12.68 1.31
CA ALA A 547 27.06 13.69 2.35
C ALA A 547 25.69 14.14 2.88
N LEU A 548 24.69 14.24 1.99
CA LEU A 548 23.31 14.58 2.35
C LEU A 548 22.63 13.43 3.11
N ASP A 549 22.85 12.18 2.69
CA ASP A 549 22.31 11.00 3.36
C ASP A 549 22.86 10.83 4.78
N THR A 550 24.13 11.17 5.00
CA THR A 550 24.76 11.10 6.32
C THR A 550 24.25 12.21 7.26
N GLY A 551 23.74 13.31 6.67
CA GLY A 551 23.39 14.51 7.41
C GLY A 551 24.61 15.40 7.68
N ILE A 552 24.37 16.70 7.73
CA ILE A 552 25.47 17.68 7.85
C ILE A 552 25.31 18.55 9.09
N TYR A 553 24.08 18.85 9.47
CA TYR A 553 23.79 19.76 10.59
C TYR A 553 23.67 19.02 11.92
N ALA A 554 22.93 17.95 11.96
CA ALA A 554 22.67 17.15 13.16
C ALA A 554 22.76 15.62 12.89
N GLY A 555 23.30 15.20 11.75
CA GLY A 555 23.45 13.79 11.40
C GLY A 555 22.20 13.11 10.88
N TYR A 556 21.18 13.89 10.46
CA TYR A 556 19.97 13.35 9.85
C TYR A 556 19.97 13.54 8.33
N PRO A 557 19.43 12.59 7.55
CA PRO A 557 19.37 12.72 6.09
C PRO A 557 18.73 14.04 5.66
N MET A 558 19.37 14.74 4.71
CA MET A 558 18.90 16.01 4.20
C MET A 558 17.97 15.78 2.99
N VAL A 559 16.83 16.44 2.98
CA VAL A 559 15.78 16.33 1.95
C VAL A 559 15.34 17.70 1.45
N ASP A 560 14.61 17.70 0.35
CA ASP A 560 14.00 18.89 -0.27
C ASP A 560 15.04 19.95 -0.59
N VAL A 561 16.13 19.50 -1.22
CA VAL A 561 17.25 20.34 -1.62
C VAL A 561 17.62 20.13 -3.08
N LYS A 562 18.00 21.23 -3.70
CA LYS A 562 18.48 21.29 -5.08
C LYS A 562 19.92 21.72 -5.09
N VAL A 563 20.78 20.93 -5.72
CA VAL A 563 22.19 21.21 -5.83
C VAL A 563 22.56 21.45 -7.28
N THR A 564 23.07 22.63 -7.56
CA THR A 564 23.56 23.02 -8.90
C THR A 564 25.08 23.15 -8.86
N VAL A 565 25.78 22.31 -9.60
CA VAL A 565 27.21 22.44 -9.81
C VAL A 565 27.40 23.33 -11.02
N PHE A 566 28.18 24.43 -10.85
CA PHE A 566 28.28 25.42 -11.91
C PHE A 566 29.73 25.81 -12.23
N ASP A 567 30.71 25.51 -11.33
CA ASP A 567 32.14 25.81 -11.57
C ASP A 567 33.04 24.80 -10.83
N GLY A 568 34.30 24.81 -11.14
CA GLY A 568 35.35 24.01 -10.52
C GLY A 568 36.65 24.05 -11.32
N SER A 569 37.55 23.18 -10.97
CA SER A 569 38.78 22.99 -11.76
C SER A 569 39.34 21.59 -11.60
N TYR A 570 40.08 21.14 -12.59
CA TYR A 570 40.74 19.83 -12.59
C TYR A 570 42.23 19.98 -12.88
N HIS A 571 42.97 18.95 -12.57
CA HIS A 571 44.39 18.84 -12.89
C HIS A 571 44.59 17.59 -13.74
N GLU A 572 45.24 17.73 -14.91
CA GLU A 572 45.35 16.66 -15.92
C GLU A 572 45.96 15.35 -15.39
N VAL A 573 46.82 15.40 -14.37
CA VAL A 573 47.53 14.24 -13.82
C VAL A 573 46.98 13.79 -12.48
N ASP A 574 46.57 14.75 -11.62
CA ASP A 574 46.24 14.47 -10.20
C ASP A 574 44.72 14.38 -9.93
N SER A 575 43.87 14.69 -10.91
CA SER A 575 42.44 14.54 -10.74
C SER A 575 42.00 13.08 -10.83
N SER A 576 41.04 12.72 -9.98
CA SER A 576 40.45 11.39 -9.91
C SER A 576 39.01 11.48 -9.44
N GLU A 577 38.19 10.45 -9.73
CA GLU A 577 36.82 10.34 -9.25
C GLU A 577 36.73 10.49 -7.72
N MET A 578 37.64 9.84 -6.99
CA MET A 578 37.69 9.92 -5.53
C MET A 578 37.99 11.36 -5.05
N ALA A 579 38.91 12.08 -5.71
CA ALA A 579 39.23 13.45 -5.33
C ALA A 579 38.02 14.39 -5.57
N PHE A 580 37.28 14.21 -6.67
CA PHE A 580 36.08 14.98 -6.94
C PHE A 580 34.94 14.62 -6.00
N LYS A 581 34.76 13.33 -5.65
CA LYS A 581 33.82 12.88 -4.65
C LYS A 581 34.02 13.57 -3.31
N ILE A 582 35.26 13.61 -2.83
CA ILE A 582 35.64 14.29 -1.57
C ILE A 582 35.43 15.81 -1.68
N ALA A 583 35.86 16.42 -2.78
CA ALA A 583 35.69 17.85 -3.00
C ALA A 583 34.22 18.26 -3.03
N ALA A 584 33.37 17.45 -3.66
CA ALA A 584 31.93 17.65 -3.69
C ALA A 584 31.29 17.55 -2.31
N SER A 585 31.68 16.55 -1.51
CA SER A 585 31.24 16.42 -0.11
C SER A 585 31.69 17.64 0.73
N MET A 586 32.90 18.15 0.53
CA MET A 586 33.37 19.38 1.21
C MET A 586 32.56 20.60 0.77
N ALA A 587 32.27 20.72 -0.53
CA ALA A 587 31.52 21.84 -1.07
C ALA A 587 30.09 21.91 -0.51
N VAL A 588 29.40 20.78 -0.50
CA VAL A 588 28.03 20.74 0.00
C VAL A 588 27.95 21.00 1.50
N LYS A 589 28.89 20.50 2.30
CA LYS A 589 29.00 20.82 3.73
C LYS A 589 29.13 22.29 4.00
N LEU A 590 30.03 22.97 3.27
CA LEU A 590 30.24 24.43 3.39
C LEU A 590 29.02 25.23 2.92
N ALA A 591 28.27 24.72 1.94
CA ALA A 591 27.01 25.34 1.50
C ALA A 591 25.93 25.22 2.57
N VAL A 592 25.74 24.02 3.15
CA VAL A 592 24.76 23.78 4.21
C VAL A 592 24.96 24.65 5.42
N GLU A 593 26.21 24.78 5.90
CA GLU A 593 26.57 25.69 7.04
C GLU A 593 26.11 27.14 6.83
N LYS A 594 26.10 27.60 5.59
CA LYS A 594 25.67 28.96 5.23
C LYS A 594 24.21 29.10 4.88
N ALA A 595 23.54 27.97 4.59
CA ALA A 595 22.19 27.92 4.05
C ALA A 595 21.09 27.97 5.12
N ASP A 596 21.41 28.23 6.40
CA ASP A 596 20.49 28.19 7.53
C ASP A 596 19.79 26.83 7.65
N PRO A 597 20.54 25.77 8.01
CA PRO A 597 20.00 24.43 8.10
C PRO A 597 19.01 24.28 9.26
N VAL A 598 17.97 23.48 9.04
CA VAL A 598 16.93 23.19 10.03
C VAL A 598 16.65 21.71 10.10
N ILE A 599 16.18 21.25 11.27
CA ILE A 599 15.73 19.88 11.49
C ILE A 599 14.23 19.83 11.22
N LEU A 600 13.80 18.77 10.54
CA LEU A 600 12.42 18.46 10.27
C LEU A 600 11.99 17.25 11.11
N GLU A 601 10.78 17.31 11.66
CA GLU A 601 10.09 16.19 12.34
C GLU A 601 8.89 15.73 11.53
N PRO A 602 8.56 14.42 11.54
CA PRO A 602 7.36 13.91 10.90
C PRO A 602 6.11 14.33 11.68
N LEU A 603 5.18 15.02 11.01
CA LEU A 603 3.85 15.33 11.52
C LEU A 603 2.87 14.25 11.06
N MET A 604 2.20 13.65 12.03
CA MET A 604 1.16 12.66 11.81
C MET A 604 -0.20 13.35 11.69
N ARG A 605 -0.98 12.97 10.68
CA ARG A 605 -2.41 13.27 10.66
C ARG A 605 -3.08 12.27 11.57
N VAL A 606 -3.64 12.76 12.64
CA VAL A 606 -4.33 11.96 13.67
C VAL A 606 -5.81 12.22 13.57
N GLU A 607 -6.61 11.17 13.48
CA GLU A 607 -8.06 11.24 13.62
C GLU A 607 -8.48 10.44 14.85
N VAL A 608 -9.17 11.08 15.77
CA VAL A 608 -9.69 10.44 16.98
C VAL A 608 -11.20 10.46 16.93
N THR A 609 -11.80 9.28 16.98
CA THR A 609 -13.25 9.08 17.02
C THR A 609 -13.66 8.71 18.44
N MET A 610 -14.59 9.46 19.01
CA MET A 610 -15.00 9.30 20.40
C MET A 610 -16.46 9.73 20.62
N PRO A 611 -17.10 9.28 21.71
CA PRO A 611 -18.34 9.89 22.22
C PRO A 611 -18.12 11.36 22.61
N GLU A 612 -19.12 12.22 22.39
CA GLU A 612 -19.06 13.66 22.63
C GLU A 612 -18.53 14.04 24.01
N GLN A 613 -18.87 13.27 25.04
CA GLN A 613 -18.46 13.52 26.42
C GLN A 613 -16.93 13.54 26.65
N PHE A 614 -16.13 12.91 25.78
CA PHE A 614 -14.67 12.85 25.90
C PHE A 614 -13.96 13.84 24.98
N MET A 615 -14.70 14.59 24.16
CA MET A 615 -14.10 15.48 23.16
C MET A 615 -13.18 16.54 23.78
N GLY A 616 -13.58 17.10 24.93
CA GLY A 616 -12.77 18.12 25.62
C GLY A 616 -11.43 17.56 26.11
N ASP A 617 -11.43 16.38 26.71
CA ASP A 617 -10.23 15.74 27.26
C ASP A 617 -9.27 15.35 26.13
N VAL A 618 -9.78 14.76 25.05
CA VAL A 618 -8.98 14.39 23.86
C VAL A 618 -8.37 15.62 23.18
N ILE A 619 -9.11 16.72 23.02
CA ILE A 619 -8.56 17.96 22.45
C ILE A 619 -7.47 18.52 23.38
N GLY A 620 -7.69 18.47 24.70
CA GLY A 620 -6.71 18.88 25.69
C GLY A 620 -5.41 18.10 25.61
N ASP A 621 -5.51 16.76 25.50
CA ASP A 621 -4.35 15.87 25.36
C ASP A 621 -3.61 16.10 24.05
N LEU A 622 -4.32 16.16 22.90
CA LEU A 622 -3.70 16.44 21.61
C LEU A 622 -2.95 17.79 21.60
N ASN A 623 -3.52 18.84 22.21
CA ASN A 623 -2.86 20.14 22.36
C ASN A 623 -1.59 20.03 23.24
N SER A 624 -1.64 19.26 24.33
CA SER A 624 -0.48 19.03 25.20
C SER A 624 0.68 18.35 24.45
N ARG A 625 0.35 17.56 23.43
CA ARG A 625 1.28 16.87 22.52
C ARG A 625 1.70 17.73 21.31
N ARG A 626 1.62 19.04 21.41
CA ARG A 626 1.92 19.99 20.32
C ARG A 626 1.03 19.78 19.07
N GLY A 627 -0.12 19.16 19.23
CA GLY A 627 -1.07 18.92 18.16
C GLY A 627 -1.70 20.22 17.68
N GLN A 628 -1.89 20.33 16.37
CA GLN A 628 -2.63 21.41 15.72
C GLN A 628 -3.96 20.84 15.26
N ILE A 629 -5.05 21.28 15.85
CA ILE A 629 -6.39 20.82 15.47
C ILE A 629 -6.72 21.37 14.08
N ASP A 630 -6.97 20.49 13.14
CA ASP A 630 -7.30 20.80 11.74
C ASP A 630 -8.83 20.87 11.52
N GLY A 631 -9.59 20.06 12.25
CA GLY A 631 -11.05 20.05 12.11
C GLY A 631 -11.74 19.17 13.14
N MET A 632 -13.05 19.38 13.24
CA MET A 632 -13.94 18.56 14.05
C MET A 632 -15.21 18.25 13.26
N GLU A 633 -15.62 17.00 13.28
CA GLU A 633 -16.82 16.51 12.58
C GLU A 633 -17.72 15.76 13.57
N SER A 634 -19.01 16.03 13.50
CA SER A 634 -20.00 15.25 14.24
C SER A 634 -20.58 14.15 13.33
N ARG A 635 -20.49 12.90 13.77
CA ARG A 635 -21.04 11.73 13.06
C ARG A 635 -22.07 11.03 13.95
N GLY A 636 -23.31 11.52 13.92
CA GLY A 636 -24.36 10.99 14.79
C GLY A 636 -24.06 11.22 16.28
N THR A 637 -23.87 10.14 17.04
CA THR A 637 -23.53 10.18 18.47
C THR A 637 -22.02 10.24 18.75
N THR A 638 -21.19 10.18 17.70
CA THR A 638 -19.73 10.21 17.81
C THR A 638 -19.17 11.50 17.25
N GLN A 639 -18.07 11.96 17.84
CA GLN A 639 -17.29 13.11 17.38
C GLN A 639 -15.97 12.62 16.81
N VAL A 640 -15.50 13.27 15.76
CA VAL A 640 -14.19 13.01 15.14
C VAL A 640 -13.37 14.28 15.24
N VAL A 641 -12.22 14.20 15.89
CA VAL A 641 -11.23 15.28 15.97
C VAL A 641 -10.07 14.93 15.04
N LYS A 642 -9.72 15.86 14.16
CA LYS A 642 -8.58 15.76 13.25
C LYS A 642 -7.49 16.72 13.70
N ALA A 643 -6.25 16.24 13.79
CA ALA A 643 -5.12 17.05 14.21
C ALA A 643 -3.84 16.63 13.49
N PHE A 644 -2.89 17.56 13.37
CA PHE A 644 -1.51 17.26 13.03
C PHE A 644 -0.68 17.25 14.30
N VAL A 645 -0.06 16.12 14.62
CA VAL A 645 0.72 15.91 15.85
C VAL A 645 2.10 15.37 15.50
N PRO A 646 3.19 15.89 16.11
CA PRO A 646 4.51 15.33 15.92
C PRO A 646 4.57 13.87 16.36
N LEU A 647 5.21 13.00 15.56
CA LEU A 647 5.33 11.57 15.89
C LEU A 647 5.99 11.34 17.24
N ALA A 648 6.97 12.18 17.61
CA ALA A 648 7.66 12.10 18.91
C ALA A 648 6.70 12.18 20.11
N GLU A 649 5.57 12.86 19.96
CA GLU A 649 4.57 13.07 21.01
C GLU A 649 3.46 12.00 21.00
N MET A 650 3.43 11.15 19.96
CA MET A 650 2.40 10.12 19.80
C MET A 650 2.76 8.77 20.45
N PHE A 651 3.99 8.62 20.92
CA PHE A 651 4.38 7.38 21.59
C PHE A 651 3.60 7.18 22.89
N GLY A 652 2.96 6.00 23.01
CA GLY A 652 2.11 5.66 24.14
C GLY A 652 0.68 6.24 24.06
N TYR A 653 0.36 7.04 23.04
CA TYR A 653 -0.94 7.68 22.89
C TYR A 653 -2.13 6.71 22.93
N ALA A 654 -1.97 5.50 22.35
CA ALA A 654 -3.02 4.47 22.40
C ALA A 654 -3.44 4.11 23.83
N THR A 655 -2.46 4.02 24.73
CA THR A 655 -2.69 3.70 26.16
C THR A 655 -3.35 4.87 26.89
N ASP A 656 -2.86 6.07 26.63
CA ASP A 656 -3.38 7.29 27.28
C ASP A 656 -4.83 7.54 26.83
N LEU A 657 -5.11 7.47 25.51
CA LEU A 657 -6.45 7.63 24.96
C LEU A 657 -7.44 6.57 25.52
N ARG A 658 -7.02 5.30 25.64
CA ARG A 658 -7.86 4.26 26.26
C ARG A 658 -8.18 4.55 27.71
N SER A 659 -7.19 5.04 28.46
CA SER A 659 -7.37 5.41 29.87
C SER A 659 -8.34 6.59 30.02
N GLU A 660 -8.18 7.64 29.23
CA GLU A 660 -8.99 8.86 29.30
C GLU A 660 -10.42 8.62 28.83
N THR A 661 -10.62 7.77 27.84
CA THR A 661 -11.93 7.53 27.21
C THR A 661 -12.60 6.24 27.66
N GLN A 662 -12.06 5.56 28.66
CA GLN A 662 -12.55 4.26 29.17
C GLN A 662 -12.66 3.20 28.04
N GLY A 663 -11.72 3.25 27.09
CA GLY A 663 -11.69 2.34 25.94
C GLY A 663 -12.74 2.63 24.86
N ARG A 664 -13.46 3.76 24.93
CA ARG A 664 -14.54 4.08 23.99
C ARG A 664 -14.10 4.92 22.78
N ALA A 665 -12.87 5.42 22.79
CA ALA A 665 -12.30 6.11 21.65
C ALA A 665 -11.39 5.19 20.85
N SER A 666 -11.34 5.45 19.57
CA SER A 666 -10.37 4.89 18.64
C SER A 666 -9.62 6.00 17.93
N TYR A 667 -8.40 5.75 17.51
CA TYR A 667 -7.67 6.68 16.70
C TYR A 667 -6.99 5.99 15.52
N SER A 668 -6.74 6.75 14.50
CA SER A 668 -5.83 6.40 13.41
C SER A 668 -4.83 7.52 13.23
N MET A 669 -3.63 7.18 12.80
CA MET A 669 -2.62 8.16 12.44
C MET A 669 -1.89 7.73 11.19
N GLU A 670 -1.55 8.70 10.34
CA GLU A 670 -0.76 8.50 9.14
C GLU A 670 0.26 9.62 9.01
N LEU A 671 1.39 9.35 8.37
CA LEU A 671 2.36 10.38 8.06
C LEU A 671 1.74 11.39 7.09
N SER A 672 1.66 12.65 7.50
CA SER A 672 1.17 13.73 6.65
C SER A 672 2.32 14.38 5.88
N HIS A 673 3.24 14.99 6.61
CA HIS A 673 4.38 15.70 6.02
C HIS A 673 5.46 15.93 7.09
N TYR A 674 6.60 16.43 6.65
CA TYR A 674 7.65 16.91 7.54
C TYR A 674 7.51 18.41 7.78
N ALA A 675 7.69 18.84 9.03
CA ALA A 675 7.67 20.24 9.43
C ALA A 675 8.89 20.60 10.30
N GLU A 676 9.22 21.88 10.37
CA GLU A 676 10.36 22.34 11.15
C GLU A 676 10.15 22.13 12.66
N VAL A 677 11.16 21.57 13.30
CA VAL A 677 11.19 21.38 14.75
C VAL A 677 11.33 22.73 15.45
N PRO A 678 10.60 22.98 16.56
CA PRO A 678 10.80 24.19 17.37
C PRO A 678 12.27 24.36 17.82
N GLY A 679 12.77 25.58 17.82
CA GLY A 679 14.19 25.87 18.06
C GLY A 679 14.75 25.31 19.37
N SER A 680 13.96 25.23 20.45
CA SER A 680 14.37 24.59 21.71
C SER A 680 14.69 23.11 21.56
N ILE A 681 13.80 22.38 20.84
CA ILE A 681 13.97 20.94 20.60
C ILE A 681 15.09 20.68 19.58
N ALA A 682 15.19 21.54 18.55
CA ALA A 682 16.28 21.46 17.58
C ALA A 682 17.65 21.59 18.25
N ALA A 683 17.80 22.49 19.22
CA ALA A 683 19.04 22.66 19.98
C ALA A 683 19.41 21.39 20.79
N GLU A 684 18.43 20.73 21.41
CA GLU A 684 18.64 19.47 22.13
C GLU A 684 19.08 18.34 21.19
N LEU A 685 18.42 18.23 20.00
CA LEU A 685 18.75 17.21 19.00
C LEU A 685 20.17 17.40 18.46
N VAL A 686 20.59 18.65 18.15
CA VAL A 686 21.95 18.95 17.71
C VAL A 686 22.98 18.64 18.80
N GLN A 687 22.63 18.89 20.08
CA GLN A 687 23.53 18.58 21.18
C GLN A 687 23.71 17.05 21.34
N LYS A 688 22.63 16.28 21.22
CA LYS A 688 22.67 14.80 21.30
C LYS A 688 23.46 14.17 20.15
N SER A 689 23.41 14.74 18.95
CA SER A 689 24.16 14.23 17.80
C SER A 689 25.67 14.52 17.84
N ARG A 690 26.11 15.42 18.72
CA ARG A 690 27.53 15.77 18.88
C ARG A 690 28.24 15.05 20.04
N VAL A 691 27.49 14.26 20.82
CA VAL A 691 27.99 13.42 21.91
C VAL A 691 28.12 11.99 21.45
#